data_eb00c1a494204e1253c5a6cf8fad12ca
#
_entry.id   eb00c1a494204e1253c5a6cf8fad12ca
#
_cell.length_a   1.000
_cell.length_b   1.000
_cell.length_c   1.000
_cell.angle_alpha   90.00
_cell.angle_beta   90.00
_cell.angle_gamma   90.00
#
_symmetry.space_group_name_H-M   'P 1'
#
loop_
_entity.id
_entity.type
_entity.pdbx_description
1 polymer ?
#
loop_
_entity_poly.entity_id
_entity_poly.type
_entity_poly.pdbx_seq_one_letter_code
_entity_poly.pdbx_strand_id
1 'polypeptide(L)'
;MEMPVVPFLICFPFLVSILMYCIRVNKIRNVIAYISAGAVMVATITLMVQWIAGGCESIELYYHVETLDRIILVFELLCMVIITYLCFKYKKYIISVLTIFPTLLVAWLELFGPQRATIYHIYIDHLAILMCLIVGIIGSLIIIYAVGYMHGYHHHHTEFEDRRNYFFMLLFLFLGAMFGFVMSESTLWVDAFWEVTSICSFLLIGYTRTPEAITNSFRALWMNLLGGTALAIGVTYQVIITGNDSMEQLVRGAMAGHPGAVIPVALIAFAALTKSAQLPFSKWLMGAMVAPTPSSALLHSATMVKAGIYILYRLSPAMDGHQIGIMIGFVGGFTFLAASIMAIAQSDGKKVLAFSTISNLGLMVACAGVGKQETIWAGLFLMIFHAVSKSLLFQDVGAVENYMHSRDVEDMHGLIYRLPKLGLFMFIGIAGMFLAPFGMLISKWSALKASVDADNIMMVIFIAYGSATTMFYWTKWMSKLISATNEPRIKDITKKNEMISLTVHAVLMVLLCLLFPVISKVFVEPLMLEMFGVYVSVLPVSVMYMLVILICFIFAVPMIAYVHTRRMQTSRKLSYMNGVNEGDNVSFTDSFGEPKKLVMSNWYFKNFFGQRKLMVPCEVITTAVIIVELCIIIGGTLLW
;
A
#
# COMPACT_ATOMS: atom_id res chain seq x y z
N MET A 1 -0.74 -8.03 -31.42
CA MET A 1 -2.16 -8.36 -31.19
C MET A 1 -2.80 -7.11 -30.59
N GLU A 2 -3.81 -6.53 -31.23
CA GLU A 2 -4.52 -5.39 -30.64
C GLU A 2 -5.28 -5.90 -29.41
N MET A 3 -4.86 -5.48 -28.21
CA MET A 3 -5.56 -5.81 -26.96
C MET A 3 -6.40 -4.59 -26.53
N PRO A 4 -7.67 -4.50 -26.93
CA PRO A 4 -8.52 -3.35 -26.61
C PRO A 4 -8.79 -3.19 -25.10
N VAL A 5 -8.49 -4.22 -24.32
CA VAL A 5 -8.63 -4.19 -22.86
C VAL A 5 -7.62 -3.24 -22.21
N VAL A 6 -6.43 -3.07 -22.78
CA VAL A 6 -5.37 -2.21 -22.24
C VAL A 6 -5.78 -0.73 -22.25
N PRO A 7 -6.10 -0.13 -23.42
CA PRO A 7 -6.61 1.25 -23.44
C PRO A 7 -7.93 1.40 -22.68
N PHE A 8 -8.79 0.37 -22.62
CA PHE A 8 -9.99 0.40 -21.79
C PHE A 8 -9.66 0.58 -20.30
N LEU A 9 -8.73 -0.20 -19.77
CA LEU A 9 -8.34 -0.11 -18.34
C LEU A 9 -7.74 1.26 -17.98
N ILE A 10 -7.04 1.91 -18.91
CA ILE A 10 -6.49 3.24 -18.67
C ILE A 10 -7.57 4.32 -18.86
N CYS A 11 -8.23 4.37 -20.02
CA CYS A 11 -9.11 5.48 -20.39
C CYS A 11 -10.49 5.43 -19.73
N PHE A 12 -11.07 4.23 -19.55
CA PHE A 12 -12.44 4.09 -19.01
C PHE A 12 -12.58 4.68 -17.60
N PRO A 13 -11.67 4.45 -16.62
CA PRO A 13 -11.77 5.10 -15.32
C PRO A 13 -11.67 6.63 -15.38
N PHE A 14 -10.89 7.21 -16.30
CA PHE A 14 -10.85 8.66 -16.52
C PHE A 14 -12.19 9.20 -17.02
N LEU A 15 -12.83 8.53 -17.97
CA LEU A 15 -14.17 8.90 -18.47
C LEU A 15 -15.22 8.80 -17.35
N VAL A 16 -15.19 7.70 -16.60
CA VAL A 16 -16.08 7.52 -15.44
C VAL A 16 -15.84 8.61 -14.38
N SER A 17 -14.60 9.00 -14.15
CA SER A 17 -14.25 10.08 -13.22
C SER A 17 -14.98 11.39 -13.59
N ILE A 18 -14.95 11.80 -14.85
CA ILE A 18 -15.66 12.99 -15.34
C ILE A 18 -17.18 12.81 -15.14
N LEU A 19 -17.71 11.65 -15.49
CA LEU A 19 -19.13 11.34 -15.33
C LEU A 19 -19.57 11.41 -13.86
N MET A 20 -18.77 10.88 -12.93
CA MET A 20 -19.03 10.93 -11.49
C MET A 20 -19.11 12.36 -10.96
N TYR A 21 -18.28 13.26 -11.45
CA TYR A 21 -18.32 14.67 -11.06
C TYR A 21 -19.61 15.38 -11.51
N CYS A 22 -20.08 15.08 -12.72
CA CYS A 22 -21.26 15.69 -13.31
C CYS A 22 -22.58 15.22 -12.66
N ILE A 23 -22.63 13.95 -12.17
CA ILE A 23 -23.85 13.36 -11.63
C ILE A 23 -24.03 13.72 -10.16
N ARG A 24 -25.00 14.58 -9.88
CA ARG A 24 -25.35 15.00 -8.51
C ARG A 24 -26.36 14.08 -7.82
N VAL A 25 -27.13 13.31 -8.59
CA VAL A 25 -28.17 12.42 -8.06
C VAL A 25 -27.53 11.16 -7.48
N ASN A 26 -27.65 11.00 -6.15
CA ASN A 26 -27.00 9.91 -5.40
C ASN A 26 -27.36 8.49 -5.92
N LYS A 27 -28.64 8.24 -6.25
CA LYS A 27 -29.08 6.92 -6.73
C LYS A 27 -28.39 6.56 -8.06
N ILE A 28 -28.39 7.47 -9.03
CA ILE A 28 -27.80 7.26 -10.36
C ILE A 28 -26.29 7.08 -10.22
N ARG A 29 -25.63 7.96 -9.46
CA ARG A 29 -24.19 7.88 -9.22
C ARG A 29 -23.78 6.53 -8.61
N ASN A 30 -24.53 6.04 -7.62
CA ASN A 30 -24.22 4.77 -6.97
C ASN A 30 -24.34 3.58 -7.93
N VAL A 31 -25.38 3.57 -8.80
CA VAL A 31 -25.53 2.53 -9.82
C VAL A 31 -24.35 2.55 -10.81
N ILE A 32 -23.99 3.74 -11.30
CA ILE A 32 -22.85 3.88 -12.20
C ILE A 32 -21.54 3.45 -11.52
N ALA A 33 -21.36 3.79 -10.24
CA ALA A 33 -20.19 3.36 -9.47
C ALA A 33 -20.07 1.81 -9.41
N TYR A 34 -21.19 1.11 -9.17
CA TYR A 34 -21.19 -0.36 -9.16
C TYR A 34 -20.89 -0.96 -10.54
N ILE A 35 -21.56 -0.45 -11.57
CA ILE A 35 -21.37 -0.95 -12.94
C ILE A 35 -19.93 -0.71 -13.39
N SER A 36 -19.40 0.49 -13.15
CA SER A 36 -18.05 0.86 -13.55
C SER A 36 -16.98 0.10 -12.78
N ALA A 37 -17.14 -0.08 -11.46
CA ALA A 37 -16.25 -0.92 -10.65
C ALA A 37 -16.28 -2.38 -11.12
N GLY A 38 -17.47 -2.92 -11.41
CA GLY A 38 -17.62 -4.25 -11.98
C GLY A 38 -16.97 -4.38 -13.36
N ALA A 39 -17.13 -3.39 -14.23
CA ALA A 39 -16.50 -3.37 -15.55
C ALA A 39 -14.96 -3.36 -15.47
N VAL A 40 -14.38 -2.55 -14.57
CA VAL A 40 -12.92 -2.51 -14.33
C VAL A 40 -12.44 -3.88 -13.81
N MET A 41 -13.16 -4.48 -12.87
CA MET A 41 -12.79 -5.81 -12.34
C MET A 41 -12.82 -6.89 -13.42
N VAL A 42 -13.89 -6.93 -14.22
CA VAL A 42 -14.03 -7.88 -15.33
C VAL A 42 -12.93 -7.65 -16.37
N ALA A 43 -12.69 -6.41 -16.77
CA ALA A 43 -11.63 -6.08 -17.72
C ALA A 43 -10.24 -6.50 -17.22
N THR A 44 -9.96 -6.31 -15.93
CA THR A 44 -8.70 -6.74 -15.32
C THR A 44 -8.52 -8.26 -15.34
N ILE A 45 -9.59 -9.00 -15.03
CA ILE A 45 -9.58 -10.47 -15.11
C ILE A 45 -9.43 -10.91 -16.58
N THR A 46 -10.11 -10.23 -17.51
CA THR A 46 -9.99 -10.52 -18.94
C THR A 46 -8.57 -10.30 -19.43
N LEU A 47 -7.90 -9.22 -19.00
CA LEU A 47 -6.48 -8.98 -19.30
C LEU A 47 -5.61 -10.15 -18.86
N MET A 48 -5.77 -10.60 -17.60
CA MET A 48 -5.03 -11.76 -17.07
C MET A 48 -5.31 -13.03 -17.88
N VAL A 49 -6.57 -13.33 -18.21
CA VAL A 49 -6.95 -14.53 -18.96
C VAL A 49 -6.36 -14.49 -20.39
N GLN A 50 -6.45 -13.34 -21.07
CA GLN A 50 -5.86 -13.17 -22.40
C GLN A 50 -4.34 -13.31 -22.38
N TRP A 51 -3.68 -12.77 -21.34
CA TRP A 51 -2.25 -12.87 -21.18
C TRP A 51 -1.81 -14.32 -20.92
N ILE A 52 -2.51 -15.07 -20.06
CA ILE A 52 -2.24 -16.51 -19.84
C ILE A 52 -2.49 -17.32 -21.12
N ALA A 53 -3.58 -17.03 -21.86
CA ALA A 53 -3.88 -17.68 -23.13
C ALA A 53 -2.83 -17.38 -24.22
N GLY A 54 -2.18 -16.22 -24.14
CA GLY A 54 -1.05 -15.83 -24.99
C GLY A 54 0.29 -16.44 -24.59
N GLY A 55 0.34 -17.36 -23.62
CA GLY A 55 1.58 -18.03 -23.20
C GLY A 55 2.37 -17.29 -22.13
N CYS A 56 1.78 -16.31 -21.46
CA CYS A 56 2.44 -15.47 -20.44
C CYS A 56 3.62 -14.64 -20.96
N GLU A 57 3.65 -14.35 -22.26
CA GLU A 57 4.68 -13.48 -22.86
C GLU A 57 4.40 -12.00 -22.55
N SER A 58 5.47 -11.20 -22.50
CA SER A 58 5.36 -9.75 -22.32
C SER A 58 4.64 -9.11 -23.50
N ILE A 59 3.78 -8.12 -23.20
CA ILE A 59 3.00 -7.39 -24.21
C ILE A 59 3.63 -6.02 -24.41
N GLU A 60 4.11 -5.78 -25.61
CA GLU A 60 4.70 -4.52 -26.04
C GLU A 60 3.74 -3.80 -26.99
N LEU A 61 3.32 -2.57 -26.63
CA LEU A 61 2.43 -1.78 -27.45
C LEU A 61 3.08 -0.44 -27.78
N TYR A 62 3.17 -0.15 -29.07
CA TYR A 62 3.60 1.13 -29.60
C TYR A 62 2.38 1.92 -30.07
N TYR A 63 2.17 3.08 -29.49
CA TYR A 63 1.16 4.01 -29.94
C TYR A 63 1.81 5.15 -30.71
N HIS A 64 1.59 5.20 -32.02
CA HIS A 64 2.05 6.28 -32.91
C HIS A 64 1.31 7.59 -32.59
N VAL A 65 1.53 8.20 -31.43
CA VAL A 65 0.66 9.30 -31.02
C VAL A 65 1.44 10.40 -30.32
N GLU A 66 2.13 11.23 -31.09
CA GLU A 66 2.50 12.60 -30.63
C GLU A 66 1.30 13.34 -29.98
N THR A 67 0.07 13.00 -30.41
CA THR A 67 -1.16 13.53 -29.84
C THR A 67 -1.39 13.08 -28.39
N LEU A 68 -1.01 11.85 -28.01
CA LEU A 68 -1.20 11.34 -26.66
C LEU A 68 -0.23 11.99 -25.68
N ASP A 69 1.04 12.13 -26.08
CA ASP A 69 2.06 12.85 -25.30
C ASP A 69 1.62 14.30 -25.05
N ARG A 70 1.11 14.99 -26.11
CA ARG A 70 0.56 16.34 -25.96
C ARG A 70 -0.66 16.41 -25.06
N ILE A 71 -1.55 15.41 -25.08
CA ILE A 71 -2.71 15.34 -24.17
C ILE A 71 -2.24 15.17 -22.73
N ILE A 72 -1.27 14.29 -22.48
CA ILE A 72 -0.68 14.07 -21.16
C ILE A 72 -0.04 15.36 -20.66
N LEU A 73 0.78 16.03 -21.47
CA LEU A 73 1.42 17.30 -21.12
C LEU A 73 0.39 18.39 -20.78
N VAL A 74 -0.65 18.54 -21.58
CA VAL A 74 -1.72 19.52 -21.30
C VAL A 74 -2.41 19.21 -19.99
N PHE A 75 -2.62 17.92 -19.68
CA PHE A 75 -3.22 17.49 -18.43
C PHE A 75 -2.30 17.79 -17.23
N GLU A 76 -1.00 17.57 -17.33
CA GLU A 76 -0.01 17.94 -16.30
C GLU A 76 0.02 19.45 -16.05
N LEU A 77 0.04 20.26 -17.11
CA LEU A 77 -0.01 21.71 -17.00
C LEU A 77 -1.29 22.20 -16.30
N LEU A 78 -2.44 21.58 -16.63
CA LEU A 78 -3.71 21.87 -15.97
C LEU A 78 -3.64 21.52 -14.47
N CYS A 79 -3.08 20.37 -14.14
CA CYS A 79 -2.86 19.93 -12.76
C CYS A 79 -1.94 20.91 -11.99
N MET A 80 -0.85 21.34 -12.60
CA MET A 80 0.06 22.34 -12.05
C MET A 80 -0.68 23.65 -11.73
N VAL A 81 -1.51 24.14 -12.64
CA VAL A 81 -2.30 25.37 -12.44
C VAL A 81 -3.27 25.22 -11.27
N ILE A 82 -3.98 24.09 -11.18
CA ILE A 82 -4.92 23.82 -10.09
C ILE A 82 -4.21 23.78 -8.73
N ILE A 83 -3.08 23.06 -8.63
CA ILE A 83 -2.33 22.97 -7.39
C ILE A 83 -1.75 24.33 -7.01
N THR A 84 -1.17 25.05 -7.95
CA THR A 84 -0.62 26.39 -7.74
C THR A 84 -1.71 27.34 -7.20
N TYR A 85 -2.90 27.34 -7.82
CA TYR A 85 -4.04 28.09 -7.32
C TYR A 85 -4.39 27.74 -5.86
N LEU A 86 -4.45 26.44 -5.51
CA LEU A 86 -4.72 25.98 -4.15
C LEU A 86 -3.59 26.39 -3.18
N CYS A 87 -2.33 26.31 -3.60
CA CYS A 87 -1.19 26.78 -2.80
C CYS A 87 -1.29 28.27 -2.47
N PHE A 88 -1.65 29.10 -3.44
CA PHE A 88 -1.88 30.54 -3.22
C PHE A 88 -3.09 30.80 -2.31
N LYS A 89 -4.19 30.10 -2.54
CA LYS A 89 -5.40 30.19 -1.71
C LYS A 89 -5.15 29.89 -0.23
N TYR A 90 -4.31 28.89 0.06
CA TYR A 90 -3.98 28.47 1.43
C TYR A 90 -2.65 29.02 1.93
N LYS A 91 -2.03 29.98 1.22
CA LYS A 91 -0.76 30.66 1.57
C LYS A 91 0.42 29.71 1.77
N LYS A 92 0.53 28.66 0.94
CA LYS A 92 1.59 27.65 0.95
C LYS A 92 2.56 27.84 -0.23
N TYR A 93 3.14 29.03 -0.36
CA TYR A 93 3.90 29.46 -1.56
C TYR A 93 5.11 28.58 -1.91
N ILE A 94 5.82 28.03 -0.92
CA ILE A 94 7.00 27.16 -1.16
C ILE A 94 6.59 25.90 -1.92
N ILE A 95 5.37 25.37 -1.64
CA ILE A 95 4.88 24.15 -2.30
C ILE A 95 4.57 24.42 -3.77
N SER A 96 4.15 25.66 -4.13
CA SER A 96 3.94 26.00 -5.54
C SER A 96 5.24 25.96 -6.36
N VAL A 97 6.37 26.30 -5.76
CA VAL A 97 7.68 26.19 -6.44
C VAL A 97 8.01 24.73 -6.74
N LEU A 98 7.78 23.82 -5.77
CA LEU A 98 7.97 22.39 -5.95
C LEU A 98 7.00 21.77 -6.98
N THR A 99 5.88 22.42 -7.26
CA THR A 99 4.96 21.99 -8.31
C THR A 99 5.37 22.55 -9.68
N ILE A 100 5.67 23.84 -9.75
CA ILE A 100 5.95 24.54 -11.00
C ILE A 100 7.28 24.07 -11.61
N PHE A 101 8.33 23.92 -10.80
CA PHE A 101 9.67 23.60 -11.30
C PHE A 101 9.74 22.25 -12.04
N PRO A 102 9.32 21.10 -11.45
CA PRO A 102 9.39 19.81 -12.15
C PRO A 102 8.49 19.76 -13.40
N THR A 103 7.26 20.27 -13.30
CA THR A 103 6.33 20.26 -14.45
C THR A 103 6.85 21.12 -15.61
N LEU A 104 7.44 22.28 -15.35
CA LEU A 104 8.06 23.10 -16.40
C LEU A 104 9.34 22.46 -16.96
N LEU A 105 10.10 21.74 -16.15
CA LEU A 105 11.29 21.01 -16.58
C LEU A 105 10.91 19.90 -17.58
N VAL A 106 9.90 19.11 -17.26
CA VAL A 106 9.38 18.05 -18.14
C VAL A 106 8.76 18.65 -19.40
N ALA A 107 7.94 19.71 -19.25
CA ALA A 107 7.36 20.41 -20.39
C ALA A 107 8.43 20.99 -21.34
N TRP A 108 9.51 21.54 -20.81
CA TRP A 108 10.63 21.99 -21.60
C TRP A 108 11.30 20.83 -22.35
N LEU A 109 11.50 19.70 -21.68
CA LEU A 109 12.06 18.50 -22.29
C LEU A 109 11.19 17.96 -23.43
N GLU A 110 9.87 17.95 -23.25
CA GLU A 110 8.93 17.46 -24.28
C GLU A 110 8.84 18.39 -25.50
N LEU A 111 8.89 19.71 -25.30
CA LEU A 111 8.70 20.69 -26.36
C LEU A 111 10.00 21.07 -27.10
N PHE A 112 11.13 21.06 -26.39
CA PHE A 112 12.42 21.59 -26.87
C PHE A 112 13.58 20.61 -26.70
N GLY A 113 13.36 19.47 -26.07
CA GLY A 113 14.38 18.46 -25.83
C GLY A 113 14.83 17.72 -27.08
N PRO A 114 15.83 16.84 -26.98
CA PRO A 114 16.29 16.01 -28.08
C PRO A 114 15.19 15.05 -28.55
N GLN A 115 15.24 14.70 -29.84
CA GLN A 115 14.34 13.64 -30.35
C GLN A 115 14.62 12.33 -29.60
N ARG A 116 13.54 11.69 -29.13
CA ARG A 116 13.58 10.48 -28.34
C ARG A 116 13.40 9.24 -29.21
N ALA A 117 14.16 8.21 -28.96
CA ALA A 117 13.97 6.90 -29.56
C ALA A 117 13.07 6.07 -28.65
N THR A 118 11.78 6.36 -28.60
CA THR A 118 10.81 5.53 -27.86
C THR A 118 10.54 4.25 -28.62
N ILE A 119 10.85 3.08 -28.03
CA ILE A 119 10.67 1.77 -28.66
C ILE A 119 9.21 1.33 -28.55
N TYR A 120 8.65 1.41 -27.34
CA TYR A 120 7.24 1.18 -27.05
C TYR A 120 6.82 2.00 -25.82
N HIS A 121 5.55 2.38 -25.75
CA HIS A 121 5.05 3.22 -24.64
C HIS A 121 4.49 2.38 -23.50
N ILE A 122 3.95 1.21 -23.81
CA ILE A 122 3.32 0.30 -22.85
C ILE A 122 4.04 -1.03 -22.89
N TYR A 123 4.39 -1.50 -21.69
CA TYR A 123 5.01 -2.79 -21.43
C TYR A 123 4.28 -3.51 -20.31
N ILE A 124 3.74 -4.69 -20.62
CA ILE A 124 2.97 -5.48 -19.66
C ILE A 124 3.61 -6.84 -19.51
N ASP A 125 4.32 -7.02 -18.43
CA ASP A 125 4.96 -8.25 -18.00
C ASP A 125 4.25 -8.86 -16.79
N HIS A 126 4.85 -9.88 -16.19
CA HIS A 126 4.36 -10.52 -14.97
C HIS A 126 4.15 -9.54 -13.81
N LEU A 127 5.05 -8.55 -13.62
CA LEU A 127 4.94 -7.55 -12.56
C LEU A 127 3.78 -6.58 -12.80
N ALA A 128 3.61 -6.13 -14.05
CA ALA A 128 2.51 -5.26 -14.45
C ALA A 128 1.16 -5.96 -14.30
N ILE A 129 1.05 -7.23 -14.73
CA ILE A 129 -0.18 -8.04 -14.53
C ILE A 129 -0.51 -8.18 -13.04
N LEU A 130 0.47 -8.51 -12.20
CA LEU A 130 0.28 -8.59 -10.75
C LEU A 130 -0.25 -7.28 -10.16
N MET A 131 0.33 -6.16 -10.52
CA MET A 131 -0.11 -4.85 -10.08
C MET A 131 -1.49 -4.47 -10.63
N CYS A 132 -1.78 -4.78 -11.89
CA CYS A 132 -3.10 -4.58 -12.48
C CYS A 132 -4.18 -5.36 -11.71
N LEU A 133 -3.91 -6.61 -11.31
CA LEU A 133 -4.83 -7.41 -10.50
C LEU A 133 -5.05 -6.77 -9.13
N ILE A 134 -4.01 -6.28 -8.46
CA ILE A 134 -4.13 -5.59 -7.18
C ILE A 134 -4.97 -4.31 -7.34
N VAL A 135 -4.65 -3.47 -8.30
CA VAL A 135 -5.36 -2.19 -8.53
C VAL A 135 -6.80 -2.44 -8.97
N GLY A 136 -7.03 -3.33 -9.94
CA GLY A 136 -8.34 -3.55 -10.53
C GLY A 136 -9.31 -4.28 -9.60
N ILE A 137 -8.88 -5.33 -8.92
CA ILE A 137 -9.76 -6.11 -8.04
C ILE A 137 -9.97 -5.38 -6.72
N ILE A 138 -8.88 -5.05 -6.00
CA ILE A 138 -8.99 -4.45 -4.67
C ILE A 138 -9.53 -3.02 -4.77
N GLY A 139 -9.08 -2.24 -5.76
CA GLY A 139 -9.59 -0.88 -5.98
C GLY A 139 -11.09 -0.85 -6.29
N SER A 140 -11.58 -1.77 -7.14
CA SER A 140 -13.01 -1.89 -7.44
C SER A 140 -13.83 -2.30 -6.21
N LEU A 141 -13.34 -3.23 -5.40
CA LEU A 141 -14.00 -3.63 -4.15
C LEU A 141 -14.07 -2.48 -3.14
N ILE A 142 -13.03 -1.65 -3.07
CA ILE A 142 -13.03 -0.45 -2.23
C ILE A 142 -14.07 0.57 -2.72
N ILE A 143 -14.24 0.74 -4.02
CA ILE A 143 -15.30 1.62 -4.57
C ILE A 143 -16.69 1.10 -4.20
N ILE A 144 -16.92 -0.21 -4.30
CA ILE A 144 -18.18 -0.84 -3.89
C ILE A 144 -18.44 -0.61 -2.40
N TYR A 145 -17.45 -0.79 -1.55
CA TYR A 145 -17.51 -0.47 -0.12
C TYR A 145 -17.81 1.02 0.11
N ALA A 146 -17.13 1.91 -0.61
CA ALA A 146 -17.26 3.35 -0.45
C ALA A 146 -18.69 3.86 -0.65
N VAL A 147 -19.49 3.23 -1.52
CA VAL A 147 -20.90 3.60 -1.72
C VAL A 147 -21.72 3.43 -0.44
N GLY A 148 -21.52 2.35 0.30
CA GLY A 148 -22.17 2.11 1.58
C GLY A 148 -21.66 3.04 2.67
N TYR A 149 -20.33 3.06 2.84
CA TYR A 149 -19.65 3.83 3.87
C TYR A 149 -19.95 5.34 3.79
N MET A 150 -19.80 5.95 2.61
CA MET A 150 -20.02 7.40 2.44
C MET A 150 -21.46 7.84 2.66
N HIS A 151 -22.42 6.94 2.49
CA HIS A 151 -23.80 7.24 2.86
C HIS A 151 -23.96 7.27 4.40
N GLY A 152 -23.37 6.35 5.14
CA GLY A 152 -23.32 6.36 6.61
C GLY A 152 -22.51 7.55 7.14
N TYR A 153 -21.35 7.80 6.56
CA TYR A 153 -20.45 8.88 6.94
C TYR A 153 -21.15 10.25 6.97
N HIS A 154 -21.86 10.64 5.89
CA HIS A 154 -22.60 11.90 5.85
C HIS A 154 -23.89 11.92 6.68
N HIS A 155 -24.38 10.77 7.12
CA HIS A 155 -25.47 10.71 8.09
C HIS A 155 -25.00 11.00 9.52
N HIS A 156 -23.78 10.58 9.85
CA HIS A 156 -23.17 10.80 11.17
C HIS A 156 -22.42 12.14 11.27
N HIS A 157 -21.90 12.63 10.15
CA HIS A 157 -21.12 13.88 10.06
C HIS A 157 -21.85 14.91 9.20
N THR A 158 -22.92 15.48 9.76
CA THR A 158 -23.74 16.50 9.09
C THR A 158 -23.05 17.86 8.99
N GLU A 159 -21.98 18.07 9.76
CA GLU A 159 -21.14 19.27 9.72
C GLU A 159 -20.31 19.42 8.44
N PHE A 160 -20.13 18.36 7.67
CA PHE A 160 -19.36 18.40 6.42
C PHE A 160 -20.26 18.49 5.20
N GLU A 161 -19.84 19.33 4.24
CA GLU A 161 -20.50 19.45 2.95
C GLU A 161 -20.54 18.11 2.20
N ASP A 162 -21.70 17.71 1.68
CA ASP A 162 -21.82 16.48 0.88
C ASP A 162 -21.22 16.68 -0.52
N ARG A 163 -20.01 16.16 -0.67
CA ARG A 163 -19.25 16.19 -1.92
C ARG A 163 -18.95 14.79 -2.44
N ARG A 164 -19.87 13.86 -2.27
CA ARG A 164 -19.69 12.46 -2.70
C ARG A 164 -19.41 12.32 -4.19
N ASN A 165 -19.96 13.18 -5.06
CA ASN A 165 -19.64 13.22 -6.48
C ASN A 165 -18.15 13.48 -6.72
N TYR A 166 -17.58 14.46 -6.04
CA TYR A 166 -16.15 14.76 -6.07
C TYR A 166 -15.30 13.62 -5.50
N PHE A 167 -15.77 12.97 -4.44
CA PHE A 167 -15.08 11.82 -3.84
C PHE A 167 -14.94 10.65 -4.82
N PHE A 168 -16.05 10.23 -5.47
CA PHE A 168 -16.04 9.15 -6.45
C PHE A 168 -15.29 9.51 -7.72
N MET A 169 -15.35 10.78 -8.15
CA MET A 169 -14.49 11.28 -9.23
C MET A 169 -13.02 10.96 -8.94
N LEU A 170 -12.54 11.34 -7.75
CA LEU A 170 -11.13 11.10 -7.38
C LEU A 170 -10.76 9.63 -7.28
N LEU A 171 -11.66 8.77 -6.79
CA LEU A 171 -11.38 7.33 -6.72
C LEU A 171 -11.18 6.73 -8.12
N PHE A 172 -12.03 7.05 -9.09
CA PHE A 172 -11.88 6.55 -10.46
C PHE A 172 -10.68 7.19 -11.17
N LEU A 173 -10.46 8.50 -10.98
CA LEU A 173 -9.27 9.19 -11.51
C LEU A 173 -7.99 8.50 -11.03
N PHE A 174 -7.96 8.13 -9.76
CA PHE A 174 -6.83 7.43 -9.15
C PHE A 174 -6.61 6.05 -9.77
N LEU A 175 -7.69 5.27 -10.00
CA LEU A 175 -7.57 3.97 -10.64
C LEU A 175 -6.99 4.07 -12.06
N GLY A 176 -7.51 4.99 -12.87
CA GLY A 176 -7.01 5.22 -14.23
C GLY A 176 -5.53 5.59 -14.24
N ALA A 177 -5.13 6.52 -13.35
CA ALA A 177 -3.73 6.91 -13.20
C ALA A 177 -2.83 5.73 -12.77
N MET A 178 -3.31 4.85 -11.90
CA MET A 178 -2.55 3.68 -11.49
C MET A 178 -2.40 2.64 -12.60
N PHE A 179 -3.43 2.42 -13.42
CA PHE A 179 -3.30 1.55 -14.60
C PHE A 179 -2.30 2.12 -15.61
N GLY A 180 -2.41 3.42 -15.91
CA GLY A 180 -1.45 4.10 -16.78
C GLY A 180 -0.03 3.99 -16.24
N PHE A 181 0.17 4.25 -14.96
CA PHE A 181 1.46 4.16 -14.29
C PHE A 181 2.11 2.76 -14.36
N VAL A 182 1.33 1.72 -14.08
CA VAL A 182 1.83 0.33 -14.01
C VAL A 182 2.14 -0.24 -15.39
N MET A 183 1.40 0.18 -16.41
CA MET A 183 1.59 -0.31 -17.77
C MET A 183 2.60 0.51 -18.58
N SER A 184 3.05 1.68 -18.08
CA SER A 184 3.97 2.55 -18.80
C SER A 184 5.40 2.04 -18.80
N GLU A 185 6.03 2.04 -19.97
CA GLU A 185 7.46 1.80 -20.16
C GLU A 185 8.23 3.12 -20.28
N SER A 186 7.63 4.14 -20.90
CA SER A 186 8.20 5.47 -20.96
C SER A 186 8.29 6.09 -19.57
N THR A 187 9.49 6.51 -19.16
CA THR A 187 9.72 7.17 -17.87
C THR A 187 9.02 8.53 -17.78
N LEU A 188 8.73 9.19 -18.89
CA LEU A 188 7.92 10.41 -18.95
C LEU A 188 6.45 10.12 -18.64
N TRP A 189 5.88 9.06 -19.18
CA TRP A 189 4.52 8.65 -18.83
C TRP A 189 4.43 8.20 -17.37
N VAL A 190 5.46 7.53 -16.88
CA VAL A 190 5.57 7.17 -15.46
C VAL A 190 5.52 8.43 -14.59
N ASP A 191 6.25 9.50 -14.96
CA ASP A 191 6.27 10.77 -14.22
C ASP A 191 4.89 11.45 -14.23
N ALA A 192 4.25 11.52 -15.40
CA ALA A 192 2.91 12.07 -15.56
C ALA A 192 1.87 11.40 -14.67
N PHE A 193 1.76 10.07 -14.73
CA PHE A 193 0.82 9.32 -13.89
C PHE A 193 1.20 9.36 -12.41
N TRP A 194 2.49 9.46 -12.09
CA TRP A 194 2.97 9.68 -10.73
C TRP A 194 2.42 10.98 -10.14
N GLU A 195 2.46 12.07 -10.88
CA GLU A 195 1.93 13.35 -10.43
C GLU A 195 0.42 13.30 -10.23
N VAL A 196 -0.33 12.68 -11.16
CA VAL A 196 -1.78 12.51 -11.02
C VAL A 196 -2.15 11.77 -9.74
N THR A 197 -1.43 10.70 -9.41
CA THR A 197 -1.69 9.96 -8.14
C THR A 197 -1.38 10.81 -6.91
N SER A 198 -0.38 11.68 -6.97
CA SER A 198 -0.03 12.61 -5.87
C SER A 198 -1.13 13.65 -5.64
N ILE A 199 -1.68 14.20 -6.73
CA ILE A 199 -2.78 15.16 -6.71
C ILE A 199 -4.04 14.52 -6.14
N CYS A 200 -4.42 13.34 -6.64
CA CYS A 200 -5.58 12.61 -6.14
C CYS A 200 -5.49 12.35 -4.63
N SER A 201 -4.32 11.95 -4.14
CA SER A 201 -4.09 11.72 -2.72
C SER A 201 -4.24 13.02 -1.90
N PHE A 202 -3.64 14.12 -2.36
CA PHE A 202 -3.78 15.44 -1.75
C PHE A 202 -5.25 15.86 -1.61
N LEU A 203 -6.03 15.70 -2.68
CA LEU A 203 -7.43 16.08 -2.72
C LEU A 203 -8.32 15.15 -1.89
N LEU A 204 -8.03 13.84 -1.82
CA LEU A 204 -8.73 12.87 -0.97
C LEU A 204 -8.47 13.11 0.51
N ILE A 205 -7.22 13.41 0.90
CA ILE A 205 -6.87 13.74 2.30
C ILE A 205 -7.55 15.03 2.74
N GLY A 206 -7.61 16.04 1.86
CA GLY A 206 -8.27 17.31 2.10
C GLY A 206 -9.80 17.28 1.98
N TYR A 207 -10.44 16.12 1.87
CA TYR A 207 -11.87 15.98 1.58
C TYR A 207 -12.77 16.78 2.53
N THR A 208 -12.54 16.69 3.84
CA THR A 208 -13.37 17.36 4.87
C THR A 208 -13.15 18.85 4.97
N ARG A 209 -12.08 19.40 4.41
CA ARG A 209 -11.67 20.82 4.50
C ARG A 209 -11.48 21.34 5.91
N THR A 210 -11.38 20.47 6.92
CA THR A 210 -11.02 20.91 8.27
C THR A 210 -9.59 21.44 8.30
N PRO A 211 -9.22 22.33 9.24
CA PRO A 211 -7.84 22.84 9.36
C PRO A 211 -6.81 21.72 9.47
N GLU A 212 -7.16 20.63 10.16
CA GLU A 212 -6.32 19.43 10.28
C GLU A 212 -6.17 18.72 8.93
N ALA A 213 -7.27 18.50 8.20
CA ALA A 213 -7.27 17.86 6.89
C ALA A 213 -6.46 18.66 5.86
N ILE A 214 -6.62 19.99 5.85
CA ILE A 214 -5.85 20.90 4.99
C ILE A 214 -4.37 20.80 5.32
N THR A 215 -3.99 20.89 6.60
CA THR A 215 -2.58 20.81 7.01
C THR A 215 -1.94 19.47 6.61
N ASN A 216 -2.66 18.38 6.82
CA ASN A 216 -2.18 17.04 6.48
C ASN A 216 -2.16 16.78 4.97
N SER A 217 -3.12 17.31 4.20
CA SER A 217 -3.12 17.20 2.74
C SER A 217 -1.91 17.93 2.13
N PHE A 218 -1.62 19.16 2.57
CA PHE A 218 -0.42 19.88 2.13
C PHE A 218 0.88 19.21 2.58
N ARG A 219 0.89 18.56 3.75
CA ARG A 219 2.04 17.73 4.18
C ARG A 219 2.26 16.57 3.22
N ALA A 220 1.21 15.87 2.84
CA ALA A 220 1.29 14.79 1.86
C ALA A 220 1.76 15.31 0.50
N LEU A 221 1.22 16.46 0.07
CA LEU A 221 1.57 17.06 -1.22
C LEU A 221 3.06 17.40 -1.29
N TRP A 222 3.62 18.18 -0.35
CA TRP A 222 5.00 18.62 -0.45
C TRP A 222 6.01 17.46 -0.35
N MET A 223 5.74 16.45 0.49
CA MET A 223 6.61 15.27 0.59
C MET A 223 6.64 14.47 -0.71
N ASN A 224 5.48 14.31 -1.35
CA ASN A 224 5.40 13.59 -2.63
C ASN A 224 5.95 14.42 -3.80
N LEU A 225 5.78 15.75 -3.79
CA LEU A 225 6.37 16.65 -4.78
C LEU A 225 7.90 16.69 -4.71
N LEU A 226 8.48 16.57 -3.50
CA LEU A 226 9.92 16.43 -3.37
C LEU A 226 10.42 15.18 -4.12
N GLY A 227 9.72 14.06 -3.98
CA GLY A 227 9.99 12.86 -4.75
C GLY A 227 9.73 13.05 -6.24
N GLY A 228 8.61 13.68 -6.63
CA GLY A 228 8.29 14.02 -8.02
C GLY A 228 9.35 14.91 -8.66
N THR A 229 9.89 15.89 -7.91
CA THR A 229 11.00 16.72 -8.40
C THR A 229 12.26 15.88 -8.70
N ALA A 230 12.60 14.94 -7.83
CA ALA A 230 13.73 14.05 -8.07
C ALA A 230 13.47 13.11 -9.27
N LEU A 231 12.24 12.61 -9.42
CA LEU A 231 11.83 11.81 -10.59
C LEU A 231 11.98 12.61 -11.87
N ALA A 232 11.41 13.82 -11.95
CA ALA A 232 11.49 14.70 -13.11
C ALA A 232 12.94 15.05 -13.50
N ILE A 233 13.80 15.33 -12.51
CA ILE A 233 15.24 15.58 -12.76
C ILE A 233 15.89 14.29 -13.30
N GLY A 234 15.61 13.13 -12.71
CA GLY A 234 16.16 11.85 -13.14
C GLY A 234 15.76 11.50 -14.57
N VAL A 235 14.47 11.64 -14.90
CA VAL A 235 13.95 11.41 -16.26
C VAL A 235 14.56 12.39 -17.27
N THR A 236 14.61 13.67 -16.91
CA THR A 236 15.24 14.70 -17.79
C THR A 236 16.71 14.39 -18.05
N TYR A 237 17.46 14.02 -17.01
CA TYR A 237 18.87 13.64 -17.15
C TYR A 237 19.02 12.38 -18.02
N GLN A 238 18.19 11.34 -17.80
CA GLN A 238 18.17 10.15 -18.64
C GLN A 238 18.02 10.51 -20.12
N VAL A 239 16.95 11.25 -20.47
CA VAL A 239 16.64 11.58 -21.86
C VAL A 239 17.73 12.43 -22.51
N ILE A 240 18.30 13.42 -21.82
CA ILE A 240 19.37 14.26 -22.35
C ILE A 240 20.65 13.46 -22.63
N ILE A 241 21.03 12.54 -21.75
CA ILE A 241 22.31 11.82 -21.87
C ILE A 241 22.19 10.58 -22.76
N THR A 242 21.07 9.83 -22.65
CA THR A 242 20.92 8.55 -23.38
C THR A 242 20.11 8.66 -24.67
N GLY A 243 19.38 9.77 -24.87
CA GLY A 243 18.49 9.94 -26.04
C GLY A 243 17.24 9.06 -26.02
N ASN A 244 16.95 8.36 -24.89
CA ASN A 244 15.77 7.49 -24.76
C ASN A 244 15.07 7.68 -23.40
N ASP A 245 13.81 7.28 -23.34
CA ASP A 245 12.95 7.33 -22.15
C ASP A 245 12.49 5.94 -21.67
N SER A 246 13.14 4.86 -22.13
CA SER A 246 12.80 3.49 -21.74
C SER A 246 13.29 3.16 -20.33
N MET A 247 12.40 2.61 -19.50
CA MET A 247 12.72 2.12 -18.17
C MET A 247 13.64 0.89 -18.24
N GLU A 248 13.39 -0.02 -19.19
CA GLU A 248 14.20 -1.23 -19.36
C GLU A 248 15.65 -0.88 -19.74
N GLN A 249 15.82 0.03 -20.71
CA GLN A 249 17.17 0.47 -21.11
C GLN A 249 17.88 1.22 -19.99
N LEU A 250 17.14 1.98 -19.19
CA LEU A 250 17.68 2.63 -17.99
C LEU A 250 18.25 1.61 -16.99
N VAL A 251 17.50 0.55 -16.69
CA VAL A 251 17.93 -0.51 -15.77
C VAL A 251 19.17 -1.24 -16.33
N ARG A 252 19.12 -1.63 -17.61
CA ARG A 252 20.27 -2.29 -18.27
C ARG A 252 21.53 -1.42 -18.27
N GLY A 253 21.38 -0.11 -18.53
CA GLY A 253 22.48 0.83 -18.50
C GLY A 253 23.09 0.99 -17.10
N ALA A 254 22.24 1.03 -16.06
CA ALA A 254 22.69 1.13 -14.68
C ALA A 254 23.39 -0.16 -14.20
N MET A 255 22.90 -1.34 -14.61
CA MET A 255 23.58 -2.63 -14.36
C MET A 255 24.98 -2.67 -15.00
N ALA A 256 25.17 -2.01 -16.15
CA ALA A 256 26.46 -1.87 -16.80
C ALA A 256 27.36 -0.77 -16.21
N GLY A 257 26.89 -0.06 -15.17
CA GLY A 257 27.61 1.02 -14.51
C GLY A 257 27.73 2.32 -15.32
N HIS A 258 26.88 2.52 -16.35
CA HIS A 258 26.91 3.76 -17.14
C HIS A 258 26.44 4.96 -16.30
N PRO A 259 27.25 6.03 -16.17
CA PRO A 259 26.90 7.22 -15.38
C PRO A 259 25.57 7.85 -15.77
N GLY A 260 25.26 7.84 -17.07
CA GLY A 260 23.98 8.33 -17.63
C GLY A 260 22.75 7.56 -17.16
N ALA A 261 22.90 6.37 -16.58
CA ALA A 261 21.82 5.56 -16.06
C ALA A 261 21.84 5.46 -14.52
N VAL A 262 23.01 5.45 -13.88
CA VAL A 262 23.15 5.31 -12.43
C VAL A 262 22.51 6.49 -11.68
N ILE A 263 22.76 7.74 -12.12
CA ILE A 263 22.20 8.94 -11.49
C ILE A 263 20.66 8.96 -11.60
N PRO A 264 20.04 8.77 -12.77
CA PRO A 264 18.58 8.66 -12.86
C PRO A 264 17.99 7.57 -11.99
N VAL A 265 18.58 6.36 -11.97
CA VAL A 265 18.12 5.27 -11.11
C VAL A 265 18.15 5.67 -9.63
N ALA A 266 19.21 6.35 -9.17
CA ALA A 266 19.30 6.83 -7.79
C ALA A 266 18.20 7.85 -7.45
N LEU A 267 17.93 8.80 -8.35
CA LEU A 267 16.91 9.84 -8.16
C LEU A 267 15.48 9.24 -8.22
N ILE A 268 15.21 8.32 -9.13
CA ILE A 268 13.93 7.62 -9.23
C ILE A 268 13.72 6.71 -8.01
N ALA A 269 14.77 6.03 -7.54
CA ALA A 269 14.70 5.23 -6.31
C ALA A 269 14.44 6.12 -5.07
N PHE A 270 15.05 7.31 -4.98
CA PHE A 270 14.74 8.28 -3.94
C PHE A 270 13.27 8.74 -4.01
N ALA A 271 12.75 9.04 -5.20
CA ALA A 271 11.34 9.39 -5.40
C ALA A 271 10.42 8.25 -4.88
N ALA A 272 10.78 7.01 -5.14
CA ALA A 272 10.03 5.85 -4.67
C ALA A 272 10.00 5.72 -3.14
N LEU A 273 11.06 6.14 -2.41
CA LEU A 273 11.05 6.21 -0.94
C LEU A 273 9.99 7.20 -0.42
N THR A 274 9.81 8.34 -1.06
CA THR A 274 8.80 9.34 -0.66
C THR A 274 7.39 8.79 -0.84
N LYS A 275 7.10 8.18 -1.98
CA LYS A 275 5.78 7.61 -2.33
C LYS A 275 5.42 6.41 -1.46
N SER A 276 6.39 5.55 -1.14
CA SER A 276 6.22 4.41 -0.25
C SER A 276 6.28 4.75 1.25
N ALA A 277 6.21 6.04 1.58
CA ALA A 277 6.15 6.54 2.96
C ALA A 277 7.29 6.04 3.87
N GLN A 278 8.50 5.90 3.33
CA GLN A 278 9.66 5.53 4.12
C GLN A 278 10.12 6.70 5.00
N LEU A 279 10.84 6.42 6.08
CA LEU A 279 11.50 7.47 6.84
C LEU A 279 12.54 8.19 5.97
N PRO A 280 12.59 9.51 6.00
CA PRO A 280 11.90 10.47 6.88
C PRO A 280 10.51 10.93 6.41
N PHE A 281 9.99 10.40 5.31
CA PHE A 281 8.76 10.87 4.66
C PHE A 281 7.46 10.24 5.23
N SER A 282 7.54 9.36 6.21
CA SER A 282 6.39 8.58 6.74
C SER A 282 5.25 9.43 7.35
N LYS A 283 5.52 10.70 7.69
CA LYS A 283 4.53 11.60 8.31
C LYS A 283 3.33 11.91 7.41
N TRP A 284 3.48 11.85 6.09
CA TRP A 284 2.35 12.10 5.20
C TRP A 284 1.29 11.00 5.32
N LEU A 285 1.73 9.74 5.41
CA LEU A 285 0.83 8.59 5.54
C LEU A 285 0.09 8.61 6.87
N MET A 286 0.78 8.97 7.96
CA MET A 286 0.14 9.16 9.27
C MET A 286 -0.90 10.29 9.25
N GLY A 287 -0.59 11.40 8.58
CA GLY A 287 -1.52 12.52 8.40
C GLY A 287 -2.74 12.18 7.53
N ALA A 288 -2.62 11.22 6.62
CA ALA A 288 -3.71 10.79 5.75
C ALA A 288 -4.85 10.07 6.51
N MET A 289 -4.65 9.68 7.78
CA MET A 289 -5.67 9.01 8.58
C MET A 289 -6.89 9.90 8.92
N VAL A 290 -6.83 11.20 8.68
CA VAL A 290 -7.98 12.13 8.80
C VAL A 290 -9.00 11.96 7.67
N ALA A 291 -8.60 11.34 6.56
CA ALA A 291 -9.47 11.08 5.41
C ALA A 291 -10.56 10.05 5.72
N PRO A 292 -11.70 10.08 4.99
CA PRO A 292 -12.68 8.99 5.04
C PRO A 292 -12.04 7.63 4.77
N THR A 293 -12.52 6.60 5.47
CA THR A 293 -11.88 5.27 5.46
C THR A 293 -11.65 4.66 4.07
N PRO A 294 -12.55 4.78 3.07
CA PRO A 294 -12.28 4.27 1.73
C PRO A 294 -11.04 4.90 1.07
N SER A 295 -10.77 6.21 1.33
CA SER A 295 -9.53 6.84 0.87
C SER A 295 -8.31 6.18 1.50
N SER A 296 -8.32 5.96 2.82
CA SER A 296 -7.23 5.28 3.51
C SER A 296 -7.04 3.85 3.01
N ALA A 297 -8.14 3.11 2.79
CA ALA A 297 -8.08 1.77 2.21
C ALA A 297 -7.42 1.77 0.82
N LEU A 298 -7.81 2.69 -0.07
CA LEU A 298 -7.28 2.77 -1.43
C LEU A 298 -5.79 3.16 -1.43
N LEU A 299 -5.44 4.26 -0.75
CA LEU A 299 -4.08 4.81 -0.76
C LEU A 299 -3.06 3.87 -0.13
N HIS A 300 -3.44 3.15 0.94
CA HIS A 300 -2.49 2.41 1.78
C HIS A 300 -2.45 0.90 1.50
N SER A 301 -3.45 0.34 0.78
CA SER A 301 -3.46 -1.10 0.46
C SER A 301 -3.07 -1.42 -0.97
N ALA A 302 -3.69 -0.75 -1.97
CA ALA A 302 -3.64 -1.22 -3.34
C ALA A 302 -2.94 -0.29 -4.33
N THR A 303 -2.78 1.02 -4.01
CA THR A 303 -2.43 2.00 -5.02
C THR A 303 -1.18 2.82 -4.67
N MET A 304 -1.30 4.02 -4.14
CA MET A 304 -0.22 5.01 -4.05
C MET A 304 1.09 4.48 -3.47
N VAL A 305 1.03 3.84 -2.29
CA VAL A 305 2.24 3.33 -1.65
C VAL A 305 2.86 2.16 -2.41
N LYS A 306 2.05 1.44 -3.20
CA LYS A 306 2.53 0.35 -4.07
C LYS A 306 3.19 0.86 -5.34
N ALA A 307 2.85 2.07 -5.81
CA ALA A 307 3.54 2.70 -6.93
C ALA A 307 5.04 2.87 -6.65
N GLY A 308 5.41 3.33 -5.45
CA GLY A 308 6.82 3.40 -5.04
C GLY A 308 7.51 2.02 -4.99
N ILE A 309 6.82 1.01 -4.42
CA ILE A 309 7.35 -0.37 -4.37
C ILE A 309 7.50 -0.95 -5.78
N TYR A 310 6.53 -0.73 -6.66
CA TYR A 310 6.56 -1.19 -8.05
C TYR A 310 7.79 -0.67 -8.79
N ILE A 311 8.06 0.64 -8.70
CA ILE A 311 9.27 1.23 -9.30
C ILE A 311 10.54 0.63 -8.71
N LEU A 312 10.62 0.47 -7.38
CA LEU A 312 11.80 -0.13 -6.75
C LEU A 312 12.04 -1.58 -7.21
N TYR A 313 10.97 -2.34 -7.42
CA TYR A 313 11.12 -3.70 -7.97
C TYR A 313 11.58 -3.67 -9.43
N ARG A 314 11.07 -2.75 -10.25
CA ARG A 314 11.59 -2.54 -11.62
C ARG A 314 13.09 -2.20 -11.64
N LEU A 315 13.52 -1.37 -10.70
CA LEU A 315 14.93 -0.93 -10.60
C LEU A 315 15.84 -1.94 -9.87
N SER A 316 15.27 -2.96 -9.20
CA SER A 316 16.03 -3.83 -8.30
C SER A 316 17.20 -4.57 -8.95
N PRO A 317 17.18 -5.01 -10.24
CA PRO A 317 18.36 -5.60 -10.86
C PRO A 317 19.57 -4.66 -10.90
N ALA A 318 19.33 -3.33 -10.95
CA ALA A 318 20.39 -2.32 -10.93
C ALA A 318 20.87 -1.98 -9.50
N MET A 319 20.31 -2.60 -8.46
CA MET A 319 20.66 -2.32 -7.06
C MET A 319 21.63 -3.34 -6.46
N ASP A 320 21.70 -4.55 -7.03
CA ASP A 320 22.56 -5.62 -6.53
C ASP A 320 24.03 -5.22 -6.55
N GLY A 321 24.66 -5.16 -5.36
CA GLY A 321 26.06 -4.78 -5.22
C GLY A 321 26.38 -3.29 -5.41
N HIS A 322 25.39 -2.44 -5.69
CA HIS A 322 25.57 -1.01 -5.88
C HIS A 322 25.21 -0.18 -4.64
N GLN A 323 25.79 1.04 -4.52
CA GLN A 323 25.50 1.98 -3.42
C GLN A 323 24.01 2.33 -3.32
N ILE A 324 23.32 2.38 -4.46
CA ILE A 324 21.87 2.61 -4.49
C ILE A 324 21.13 1.54 -3.68
N GLY A 325 21.52 0.26 -3.84
CA GLY A 325 20.96 -0.84 -3.09
C GLY A 325 21.22 -0.74 -1.58
N ILE A 326 22.40 -0.27 -1.18
CA ILE A 326 22.75 -0.05 0.23
C ILE A 326 21.84 1.04 0.83
N MET A 327 21.69 2.17 0.15
CA MET A 327 20.80 3.27 0.56
C MET A 327 19.36 2.78 0.74
N ILE A 328 18.79 2.17 -0.29
CA ILE A 328 17.39 1.70 -0.30
C ILE A 328 17.18 0.59 0.72
N GLY A 329 18.10 -0.37 0.79
CA GLY A 329 18.05 -1.47 1.74
C GLY A 329 18.09 -0.99 3.19
N PHE A 330 19.03 -0.10 3.54
CA PHE A 330 19.13 0.46 4.88
C PHE A 330 17.86 1.23 5.26
N VAL A 331 17.43 2.17 4.42
CA VAL A 331 16.23 2.99 4.70
C VAL A 331 14.99 2.12 4.87
N GLY A 332 14.81 1.11 4.00
CA GLY A 332 13.71 0.17 4.08
C GLY A 332 13.73 -0.67 5.36
N GLY A 333 14.85 -1.33 5.64
CA GLY A 333 15.02 -2.20 6.81
C GLY A 333 14.91 -1.45 8.14
N PHE A 334 15.52 -0.27 8.22
CA PHE A 334 15.41 0.60 9.39
C PHE A 334 13.99 1.12 9.59
N THR A 335 13.30 1.51 8.51
CA THR A 335 11.88 1.91 8.56
C THR A 335 11.00 0.76 9.02
N PHE A 336 11.25 -0.47 8.55
CA PHE A 336 10.53 -1.67 9.01
C PHE A 336 10.62 -1.83 10.52
N LEU A 337 11.81 -1.78 11.09
CA LEU A 337 12.04 -1.90 12.52
C LEU A 337 11.43 -0.74 13.30
N ALA A 338 11.76 0.51 12.94
CA ALA A 338 11.33 1.70 13.67
C ALA A 338 9.80 1.86 13.69
N ALA A 339 9.14 1.68 12.53
CA ALA A 339 7.69 1.77 12.44
C ALA A 339 6.98 0.63 13.18
N SER A 340 7.54 -0.59 13.17
CA SER A 340 7.01 -1.72 13.96
C SER A 340 7.05 -1.44 15.45
N ILE A 341 8.13 -0.86 15.96
CA ILE A 341 8.26 -0.47 17.37
C ILE A 341 7.24 0.63 17.71
N MET A 342 7.11 1.66 16.88
CA MET A 342 6.15 2.75 17.09
C MET A 342 4.68 2.28 17.02
N ALA A 343 4.38 1.21 16.27
CA ALA A 343 3.05 0.61 16.21
C ALA A 343 2.61 0.02 17.56
N ILE A 344 3.54 -0.48 18.38
CA ILE A 344 3.24 -1.00 19.72
C ILE A 344 2.59 0.07 20.59
N ALA A 345 3.04 1.33 20.48
CA ALA A 345 2.58 2.45 21.31
C ALA A 345 1.23 3.05 20.89
N GLN A 346 0.60 2.55 19.81
CA GLN A 346 -0.67 3.06 19.32
C GLN A 346 -1.85 2.29 19.91
N SER A 347 -2.91 3.04 20.27
CA SER A 347 -4.21 2.48 20.68
C SER A 347 -5.30 2.71 19.62
N ASP A 348 -5.19 3.75 18.80
CA ASP A 348 -6.10 3.99 17.67
C ASP A 348 -5.85 2.98 16.55
N GLY A 349 -6.88 2.22 16.16
CA GLY A 349 -6.80 1.17 15.14
C GLY A 349 -6.29 1.68 13.79
N LYS A 350 -6.74 2.86 13.31
CA LYS A 350 -6.23 3.43 12.06
C LYS A 350 -4.74 3.78 12.15
N LYS A 351 -4.26 4.26 13.33
CA LYS A 351 -2.83 4.54 13.54
C LYS A 351 -1.99 3.27 13.61
N VAL A 352 -2.50 2.21 14.25
CA VAL A 352 -1.85 0.88 14.22
C VAL A 352 -1.75 0.39 12.77
N LEU A 353 -2.83 0.49 11.98
CA LEU A 353 -2.83 0.13 10.57
C LEU A 353 -1.83 0.97 9.76
N ALA A 354 -1.74 2.27 10.03
CA ALA A 354 -0.80 3.16 9.35
C ALA A 354 0.67 2.80 9.63
N PHE A 355 1.06 2.67 10.90
CA PHE A 355 2.43 2.27 11.26
C PHE A 355 2.78 0.87 10.76
N SER A 356 1.85 -0.07 10.83
CA SER A 356 2.07 -1.41 10.26
C SER A 356 2.14 -1.41 8.74
N THR A 357 1.53 -0.44 8.05
CA THR A 357 1.71 -0.23 6.60
C THR A 357 3.11 0.29 6.31
N ILE A 358 3.55 1.37 6.99
CA ILE A 358 4.91 1.93 6.86
C ILE A 358 5.96 0.83 7.09
N SER A 359 5.78 0.05 8.15
CA SER A 359 6.64 -1.08 8.49
C SER A 359 6.74 -2.11 7.36
N ASN A 360 5.62 -2.66 6.89
CA ASN A 360 5.66 -3.69 5.85
C ASN A 360 6.14 -3.15 4.50
N LEU A 361 5.84 -1.89 4.16
CA LEU A 361 6.44 -1.22 3.00
C LEU A 361 7.95 -1.10 3.17
N GLY A 362 8.43 -0.80 4.39
CA GLY A 362 9.86 -0.79 4.70
C GLY A 362 10.53 -2.12 4.40
N LEU A 363 9.90 -3.24 4.76
CA LEU A 363 10.43 -4.57 4.44
C LEU A 363 10.44 -4.84 2.92
N MET A 364 9.40 -4.41 2.19
CA MET A 364 9.36 -4.54 0.73
C MET A 364 10.46 -3.69 0.06
N VAL A 365 10.69 -2.47 0.55
CA VAL A 365 11.77 -1.58 0.11
C VAL A 365 13.14 -2.20 0.42
N ALA A 366 13.29 -2.79 1.60
CA ALA A 366 14.53 -3.49 1.97
C ALA A 366 14.82 -4.67 1.03
N CYS A 367 13.79 -5.45 0.68
CA CYS A 367 13.91 -6.54 -0.29
C CYS A 367 14.36 -6.02 -1.67
N ALA A 368 13.82 -4.87 -2.12
CA ALA A 368 14.25 -4.24 -3.37
C ALA A 368 15.72 -3.79 -3.31
N GLY A 369 16.13 -3.17 -2.19
CA GLY A 369 17.49 -2.66 -2.01
C GLY A 369 18.56 -3.75 -1.94
N VAL A 370 18.22 -4.93 -1.41
CA VAL A 370 19.14 -6.11 -1.48
C VAL A 370 19.34 -6.57 -2.91
N GLY A 371 18.33 -6.40 -3.77
CA GLY A 371 18.43 -6.64 -5.21
C GLY A 371 18.62 -8.10 -5.64
N LYS A 372 18.51 -9.06 -4.71
CA LYS A 372 18.62 -10.50 -5.02
C LYS A 372 17.27 -11.09 -5.42
N GLN A 373 17.28 -12.09 -6.26
CA GLN A 373 16.09 -12.77 -6.76
C GLN A 373 15.19 -13.27 -5.63
N GLU A 374 15.78 -13.92 -4.62
CA GLU A 374 15.08 -14.49 -3.47
C GLU A 374 14.41 -13.40 -2.63
N THR A 375 15.06 -12.22 -2.48
CA THR A 375 14.48 -11.10 -1.74
C THR A 375 13.33 -10.44 -2.51
N ILE A 376 13.43 -10.33 -3.84
CA ILE A 376 12.35 -9.81 -4.68
C ILE A 376 11.17 -10.77 -4.70
N TRP A 377 11.41 -12.08 -4.82
CA TRP A 377 10.38 -13.10 -4.68
C TRP A 377 9.60 -12.95 -3.37
N ALA A 378 10.31 -12.84 -2.25
CA ALA A 378 9.70 -12.61 -0.93
C ALA A 378 8.93 -11.29 -0.88
N GLY A 379 9.49 -10.23 -1.43
CA GLY A 379 8.90 -8.90 -1.50
C GLY A 379 7.59 -8.85 -2.31
N LEU A 380 7.51 -9.58 -3.42
CA LEU A 380 6.29 -9.70 -4.23
C LEU A 380 5.15 -10.35 -3.45
N PHE A 381 5.42 -11.43 -2.74
CA PHE A 381 4.41 -12.06 -1.88
C PHE A 381 4.00 -11.15 -0.71
N LEU A 382 4.96 -10.42 -0.09
CA LEU A 382 4.64 -9.38 0.88
C LEU A 382 3.68 -8.35 0.27
N MET A 383 3.90 -7.93 -0.97
CA MET A 383 3.07 -6.95 -1.67
C MET A 383 1.64 -7.46 -1.88
N ILE A 384 1.47 -8.70 -2.35
CA ILE A 384 0.16 -9.33 -2.63
C ILE A 384 -0.64 -9.48 -1.33
N PHE A 385 -0.09 -10.16 -0.33
CA PHE A 385 -0.79 -10.42 0.93
C PHE A 385 -1.09 -9.15 1.72
N HIS A 386 -0.15 -8.19 1.72
CA HIS A 386 -0.36 -6.90 2.35
C HIS A 386 -1.52 -6.12 1.70
N ALA A 387 -1.65 -6.16 0.38
CA ALA A 387 -2.70 -5.43 -0.31
C ALA A 387 -4.10 -5.91 0.12
N VAL A 388 -4.32 -7.22 0.15
CA VAL A 388 -5.62 -7.80 0.54
C VAL A 388 -5.90 -7.62 2.02
N SER A 389 -4.93 -7.95 2.90
CA SER A 389 -5.12 -7.84 4.35
C SER A 389 -5.37 -6.40 4.80
N LYS A 390 -4.62 -5.44 4.25
CA LYS A 390 -4.79 -4.02 4.60
C LYS A 390 -6.10 -3.45 4.11
N SER A 391 -6.51 -3.81 2.89
CA SER A 391 -7.81 -3.38 2.38
C SER A 391 -8.94 -3.89 3.26
N LEU A 392 -8.91 -5.18 3.64
CA LEU A 392 -9.86 -5.77 4.58
C LEU A 392 -9.88 -5.03 5.91
N LEU A 393 -8.72 -4.85 6.54
CA LEU A 393 -8.61 -4.25 7.86
C LEU A 393 -9.03 -2.78 7.90
N PHE A 394 -8.66 -1.96 6.92
CA PHE A 394 -9.10 -0.57 6.87
C PHE A 394 -10.62 -0.48 6.71
N GLN A 395 -11.20 -1.26 5.81
CA GLN A 395 -12.65 -1.27 5.60
C GLN A 395 -13.39 -1.74 6.86
N ASP A 396 -12.89 -2.78 7.50
CA ASP A 396 -13.52 -3.36 8.68
C ASP A 396 -13.43 -2.43 9.91
N VAL A 397 -12.27 -1.79 10.14
CA VAL A 397 -12.14 -0.73 11.18
C VAL A 397 -13.12 0.41 10.91
N GLY A 398 -13.32 0.81 9.64
CA GLY A 398 -14.31 1.82 9.29
C GLY A 398 -15.74 1.36 9.55
N ALA A 399 -16.06 0.10 9.28
CA ALA A 399 -17.36 -0.47 9.59
C ALA A 399 -17.60 -0.55 11.10
N VAL A 400 -16.63 -1.01 11.88
CA VAL A 400 -16.69 -1.09 13.35
C VAL A 400 -16.84 0.31 13.96
N GLU A 401 -16.12 1.33 13.45
CA GLU A 401 -16.24 2.72 13.89
C GLU A 401 -17.68 3.24 13.82
N ASN A 402 -18.44 2.88 12.78
CA ASN A 402 -19.83 3.28 12.62
C ASN A 402 -20.77 2.73 13.71
N TYR A 403 -20.38 1.61 14.40
CA TYR A 403 -21.19 1.02 15.46
C TYR A 403 -20.74 1.43 16.86
N MET A 404 -19.42 1.49 17.03
CA MET A 404 -18.83 1.69 18.35
C MET A 404 -18.54 3.16 18.63
N HIS A 405 -18.64 4.02 17.60
CA HIS A 405 -18.26 5.44 17.65
C HIS A 405 -16.84 5.65 18.20
N SER A 406 -16.01 4.63 18.13
CA SER A 406 -14.63 4.61 18.59
C SER A 406 -13.75 3.79 17.65
N ARG A 407 -12.49 4.18 17.56
CA ARG A 407 -11.42 3.47 16.84
C ARG A 407 -10.37 2.91 17.80
N ASP A 408 -10.59 3.08 19.11
CA ASP A 408 -9.65 2.56 20.10
C ASP A 408 -9.71 1.02 20.12
N VAL A 409 -8.54 0.39 20.06
CA VAL A 409 -8.39 -1.08 20.11
C VAL A 409 -8.94 -1.64 21.44
N GLU A 410 -8.90 -0.85 22.52
CA GLU A 410 -9.44 -1.26 23.81
C GLU A 410 -10.97 -1.40 23.78
N ASP A 411 -11.66 -0.51 23.07
CA ASP A 411 -13.12 -0.56 22.93
C ASP A 411 -13.58 -1.74 22.05
N MET A 412 -12.69 -2.31 21.24
CA MET A 412 -12.95 -3.51 20.43
C MET A 412 -12.88 -4.80 21.24
N HIS A 413 -12.85 -4.72 22.56
CA HIS A 413 -12.81 -5.88 23.44
C HIS A 413 -14.01 -6.80 23.22
N GLY A 414 -13.76 -8.10 23.04
CA GLY A 414 -14.80 -9.09 22.79
C GLY A 414 -15.59 -8.91 21.52
N LEU A 415 -15.05 -8.22 20.50
CA LEU A 415 -15.75 -7.88 19.26
C LEU A 415 -16.34 -9.11 18.56
N ILE A 416 -15.66 -10.24 18.62
CA ILE A 416 -16.16 -11.51 18.02
C ILE A 416 -17.47 -11.99 18.64
N TYR A 417 -17.80 -11.57 19.86
CA TYR A 417 -19.06 -11.88 20.53
C TYR A 417 -20.09 -10.76 20.34
N ARG A 418 -19.66 -9.51 20.28
CA ARG A 418 -20.50 -8.32 20.15
C ARG A 418 -20.96 -8.08 18.71
N LEU A 419 -20.07 -8.18 17.73
CA LEU A 419 -20.28 -8.06 16.29
C LEU A 419 -19.59 -9.23 15.55
N PRO A 420 -20.17 -10.45 15.57
CA PRO A 420 -19.48 -11.68 15.14
C PRO A 420 -18.93 -11.64 13.72
N LYS A 421 -19.65 -11.03 12.77
CA LYS A 421 -19.21 -10.98 11.37
C LYS A 421 -17.99 -10.06 11.19
N LEU A 422 -18.07 -8.82 11.71
CA LEU A 422 -16.96 -7.87 11.64
C LEU A 422 -15.78 -8.37 12.47
N GLY A 423 -16.03 -8.92 13.67
CA GLY A 423 -14.98 -9.55 14.49
C GLY A 423 -14.26 -10.69 13.77
N LEU A 424 -14.97 -11.50 12.97
CA LEU A 424 -14.36 -12.56 12.17
C LEU A 424 -13.53 -12.00 11.01
N PHE A 425 -14.03 -10.97 10.30
CA PHE A 425 -13.27 -10.34 9.22
C PHE A 425 -12.00 -9.68 9.74
N MET A 426 -12.08 -8.98 10.86
CA MET A 426 -10.91 -8.39 11.52
C MET A 426 -9.91 -9.46 11.95
N PHE A 427 -10.39 -10.57 12.51
CA PHE A 427 -9.55 -11.72 12.88
C PHE A 427 -8.81 -12.28 11.64
N ILE A 428 -9.51 -12.50 10.51
CA ILE A 428 -8.90 -13.01 9.27
C ILE A 428 -7.87 -12.00 8.74
N GLY A 429 -8.20 -10.70 8.73
CA GLY A 429 -7.29 -9.66 8.27
C GLY A 429 -6.02 -9.56 9.12
N ILE A 430 -6.15 -9.61 10.45
CA ILE A 430 -5.00 -9.60 11.37
C ILE A 430 -4.20 -10.90 11.23
N ALA A 431 -4.86 -12.06 11.17
CA ALA A 431 -4.21 -13.35 10.97
C ALA A 431 -3.37 -13.35 9.68
N GLY A 432 -3.91 -12.77 8.59
CA GLY A 432 -3.21 -12.59 7.33
C GLY A 432 -1.90 -11.80 7.44
N MET A 433 -1.76 -10.92 8.44
CA MET A 433 -0.59 -10.06 8.63
C MET A 433 0.56 -10.72 9.39
N PHE A 434 0.29 -11.71 10.27
CA PHE A 434 1.37 -12.23 11.13
C PHE A 434 1.27 -13.70 11.51
N LEU A 435 0.09 -14.32 11.40
CA LEU A 435 -0.13 -15.68 11.90
C LEU A 435 0.39 -16.72 10.90
N ALA A 436 1.06 -17.75 11.40
CA ALA A 436 1.40 -18.91 10.61
C ALA A 436 0.12 -19.72 10.29
N PRO A 437 0.00 -20.28 9.13
CA PRO A 437 0.88 -20.25 7.95
C PRO A 437 0.39 -19.29 6.86
N PHE A 438 -0.20 -18.16 7.24
CA PHE A 438 -0.63 -17.16 6.26
C PHE A 438 0.57 -16.56 5.52
N GLY A 439 0.34 -16.13 4.27
CA GLY A 439 1.38 -15.78 3.32
C GLY A 439 2.35 -14.68 3.75
N MET A 440 1.92 -13.72 4.59
CA MET A 440 2.82 -12.68 5.11
C MET A 440 3.95 -13.25 5.99
N LEU A 441 3.69 -14.30 6.78
CA LEU A 441 4.74 -14.93 7.57
C LEU A 441 5.71 -15.71 6.70
N ILE A 442 5.20 -16.43 5.69
CA ILE A 442 6.02 -17.17 4.72
C ILE A 442 6.96 -16.21 4.00
N SER A 443 6.42 -15.08 3.55
CA SER A 443 7.20 -14.04 2.86
C SER A 443 8.27 -13.41 3.76
N LYS A 444 7.95 -13.11 5.01
CA LYS A 444 8.92 -12.59 5.99
C LYS A 444 10.03 -13.60 6.29
N TRP A 445 9.67 -14.87 6.44
CA TRP A 445 10.65 -15.94 6.63
C TRP A 445 11.57 -16.09 5.41
N SER A 446 10.99 -16.06 4.21
CA SER A 446 11.79 -16.11 2.98
C SER A 446 12.71 -14.91 2.81
N ALA A 447 12.24 -13.69 3.16
CA ALA A 447 13.07 -12.49 3.17
C ALA A 447 14.23 -12.59 4.18
N LEU A 448 13.98 -13.16 5.36
CA LEU A 448 15.02 -13.40 6.37
C LEU A 448 16.05 -14.40 5.84
N LYS A 449 15.59 -15.54 5.31
CA LYS A 449 16.46 -16.56 4.72
C LYS A 449 17.32 -15.96 3.60
N ALA A 450 16.71 -15.27 2.66
CA ALA A 450 17.41 -14.63 1.55
C ALA A 450 18.45 -13.59 2.02
N SER A 451 18.17 -12.89 3.12
CA SER A 451 19.12 -11.92 3.72
C SER A 451 20.31 -12.62 4.40
N VAL A 452 20.08 -13.81 4.97
CA VAL A 452 21.15 -14.67 5.50
C VAL A 452 22.01 -15.20 4.35
N ASP A 453 21.39 -15.72 3.29
CA ASP A 453 22.07 -16.27 2.12
C ASP A 453 22.86 -15.18 1.35
N ALA A 454 22.48 -13.92 1.49
CA ALA A 454 23.17 -12.74 0.95
C ALA A 454 24.25 -12.15 1.88
N ASP A 455 24.57 -12.82 2.99
CA ASP A 455 25.52 -12.35 4.04
C ASP A 455 25.23 -10.94 4.58
N ASN A 456 23.97 -10.50 4.51
CA ASN A 456 23.56 -9.16 4.94
C ASN A 456 23.09 -9.17 6.40
N ILE A 457 24.04 -9.17 7.34
CA ILE A 457 23.79 -9.24 8.79
C ILE A 457 22.87 -8.10 9.25
N MET A 458 23.03 -6.90 8.71
CA MET A 458 22.21 -5.74 9.07
C MET A 458 20.73 -5.99 8.75
N MET A 459 20.43 -6.53 7.57
CA MET A 459 19.07 -6.90 7.18
C MET A 459 18.50 -8.00 8.06
N VAL A 460 19.30 -9.01 8.41
CA VAL A 460 18.89 -10.08 9.33
C VAL A 460 18.44 -9.49 10.67
N ILE A 461 19.20 -8.54 11.22
CA ILE A 461 18.84 -7.84 12.47
C ILE A 461 17.52 -7.08 12.32
N PHE A 462 17.38 -6.26 11.26
CA PHE A 462 16.16 -5.50 11.04
C PHE A 462 14.92 -6.38 10.86
N ILE A 463 15.05 -7.48 10.09
CA ILE A 463 13.93 -8.39 9.82
C ILE A 463 13.56 -9.19 11.08
N ALA A 464 14.52 -9.70 11.84
CA ALA A 464 14.28 -10.49 13.04
C ALA A 464 13.55 -9.65 14.12
N TYR A 465 14.13 -8.50 14.50
CA TYR A 465 13.53 -7.65 15.54
C TYR A 465 12.25 -6.95 15.07
N GLY A 466 12.19 -6.51 13.81
CA GLY A 466 10.98 -5.94 13.23
C GLY A 466 9.84 -6.95 13.15
N SER A 467 10.12 -8.22 12.87
CA SER A 467 9.12 -9.28 12.87
C SER A 467 8.62 -9.61 14.28
N ALA A 468 9.51 -9.64 15.29
CA ALA A 468 9.14 -9.84 16.67
C ALA A 468 8.20 -8.71 17.18
N THR A 469 8.53 -7.45 16.89
CA THR A 469 7.68 -6.30 17.25
C THR A 469 6.35 -6.30 16.47
N THR A 470 6.35 -6.75 15.21
CA THR A 470 5.12 -6.94 14.42
C THR A 470 4.19 -7.96 15.08
N MET A 471 4.73 -9.08 15.52
CA MET A 471 3.98 -10.11 16.23
C MET A 471 3.35 -9.58 17.51
N PHE A 472 4.09 -8.74 18.26
CA PHE A 472 3.61 -8.18 19.52
C PHE A 472 2.34 -7.33 19.36
N TYR A 473 2.33 -6.32 18.47
CA TYR A 473 1.16 -5.43 18.38
C TYR A 473 -0.05 -6.11 17.70
N TRP A 474 0.16 -7.05 16.78
CA TRP A 474 -0.94 -7.80 16.20
C TRP A 474 -1.56 -8.79 17.18
N THR A 475 -0.74 -9.49 17.98
CA THR A 475 -1.24 -10.39 19.04
C THR A 475 -2.00 -9.60 20.09
N LYS A 476 -1.50 -8.41 20.47
CA LYS A 476 -2.21 -7.51 21.39
C LYS A 476 -3.61 -7.16 20.88
N TRP A 477 -3.75 -6.79 19.63
CA TRP A 477 -5.05 -6.46 19.05
C TRP A 477 -5.94 -7.70 18.90
N MET A 478 -5.41 -8.78 18.37
CA MET A 478 -6.16 -10.03 18.21
C MET A 478 -6.68 -10.58 19.53
N SER A 479 -5.89 -10.52 20.60
CA SER A 479 -6.32 -10.97 21.92
C SER A 479 -7.52 -10.17 22.45
N LYS A 480 -7.59 -8.87 22.17
CA LYS A 480 -8.75 -8.04 22.50
C LYS A 480 -10.02 -8.48 21.76
N LEU A 481 -9.91 -8.81 20.48
CA LEU A 481 -11.06 -9.24 19.67
C LEU A 481 -11.70 -10.53 20.20
N ILE A 482 -10.88 -11.50 20.66
CA ILE A 482 -11.34 -12.84 21.06
C ILE A 482 -11.59 -12.97 22.55
N SER A 483 -11.22 -12.00 23.37
CA SER A 483 -11.44 -12.03 24.81
C SER A 483 -12.92 -12.14 25.15
N ALA A 484 -13.25 -13.01 26.11
CA ALA A 484 -14.63 -13.17 26.58
C ALA A 484 -15.13 -11.88 27.24
N THR A 485 -16.39 -11.53 26.97
CA THR A 485 -17.05 -10.34 27.53
C THR A 485 -18.49 -10.65 27.91
N ASN A 486 -19.01 -9.95 28.90
CA ASN A 486 -20.43 -9.94 29.26
C ASN A 486 -21.20 -8.80 28.59
N GLU A 487 -20.53 -7.95 27.82
CA GLU A 487 -21.21 -6.89 27.10
C GLU A 487 -22.23 -7.44 26.09
N PRO A 488 -23.36 -6.75 25.92
CA PRO A 488 -24.43 -7.23 25.05
C PRO A 488 -24.01 -7.26 23.57
N ARG A 489 -24.64 -8.16 22.84
CA ARG A 489 -24.48 -8.24 21.39
C ARG A 489 -25.06 -6.98 20.74
N ILE A 490 -24.28 -6.37 19.85
CA ILE A 490 -24.70 -5.19 19.08
C ILE A 490 -25.48 -5.68 17.83
N LYS A 491 -26.56 -4.97 17.50
CA LYS A 491 -27.32 -5.28 16.28
C LYS A 491 -26.50 -4.89 15.05
N ASP A 492 -26.19 -5.87 14.21
CA ASP A 492 -25.45 -5.65 12.97
C ASP A 492 -26.38 -4.98 11.92
N ILE A 493 -26.08 -3.74 11.54
CA ILE A 493 -26.77 -2.94 10.52
C ILE A 493 -25.87 -2.66 9.31
N THR A 494 -24.75 -3.38 9.17
CA THR A 494 -23.78 -3.20 8.07
C THR A 494 -24.49 -3.34 6.73
N LYS A 495 -24.25 -2.38 5.83
CA LYS A 495 -24.90 -2.38 4.53
C LYS A 495 -24.41 -3.55 3.68
N LYS A 496 -25.30 -4.05 2.80
CA LYS A 496 -25.00 -5.21 1.95
C LYS A 496 -23.71 -5.03 1.12
N ASN A 497 -23.48 -3.84 0.61
CA ASN A 497 -22.30 -3.52 -0.21
C ASN A 497 -20.99 -3.55 0.60
N GLU A 498 -21.00 -3.02 1.82
CA GLU A 498 -19.87 -3.12 2.73
C GLU A 498 -19.59 -4.59 3.05
N MET A 499 -20.64 -5.34 3.39
CA MET A 499 -20.56 -6.78 3.68
C MET A 499 -20.03 -7.59 2.49
N ILE A 500 -20.45 -7.28 1.25
CA ILE A 500 -19.95 -7.95 0.04
C ILE A 500 -18.44 -7.71 -0.09
N SER A 501 -17.99 -6.46 0.01
CA SER A 501 -16.56 -6.14 -0.12
C SER A 501 -15.72 -6.84 0.96
N LEU A 502 -16.14 -6.78 2.22
CA LEU A 502 -15.45 -7.44 3.34
C LEU A 502 -15.40 -8.96 3.15
N THR A 503 -16.52 -9.59 2.75
CA THR A 503 -16.57 -11.03 2.50
C THR A 503 -15.64 -11.44 1.37
N VAL A 504 -15.66 -10.72 0.25
CA VAL A 504 -14.79 -11.03 -0.90
C VAL A 504 -13.32 -10.90 -0.52
N HIS A 505 -12.93 -9.86 0.23
CA HIS A 505 -11.55 -9.72 0.71
C HIS A 505 -11.14 -10.86 1.65
N ALA A 506 -12.02 -11.26 2.57
CA ALA A 506 -11.75 -12.37 3.49
C ALA A 506 -11.58 -13.69 2.74
N VAL A 507 -12.46 -13.97 1.76
CA VAL A 507 -12.34 -15.15 0.90
C VAL A 507 -11.09 -15.09 0.05
N LEU A 508 -10.79 -13.94 -0.55
CA LEU A 508 -9.60 -13.74 -1.37
C LEU A 508 -8.31 -13.97 -0.55
N MET A 509 -8.27 -13.53 0.72
CA MET A 509 -7.14 -13.78 1.61
C MET A 509 -6.89 -15.27 1.81
N VAL A 510 -7.94 -16.05 2.05
CA VAL A 510 -7.82 -17.52 2.20
C VAL A 510 -7.42 -18.19 0.89
N LEU A 511 -8.03 -17.78 -0.23
CA LEU A 511 -7.72 -18.32 -1.55
C LEU A 511 -6.27 -18.06 -1.95
N LEU A 512 -5.75 -16.86 -1.73
CA LEU A 512 -4.34 -16.53 -2.04
C LEU A 512 -3.37 -17.38 -1.21
N CYS A 513 -3.71 -17.67 0.05
CA CYS A 513 -2.90 -18.58 0.87
C CYS A 513 -2.90 -20.02 0.33
N LEU A 514 -4.05 -20.52 -0.15
CA LEU A 514 -4.15 -21.86 -0.74
C LEU A 514 -3.48 -21.95 -2.11
N LEU A 515 -3.63 -20.89 -2.91
CA LEU A 515 -3.07 -20.79 -4.27
C LEU A 515 -1.61 -20.33 -4.28
N PHE A 516 -0.98 -20.10 -3.12
CA PHE A 516 0.40 -19.65 -3.00
C PHE A 516 1.39 -20.39 -3.91
N PRO A 517 1.40 -21.74 -3.99
CA PRO A 517 2.32 -22.45 -4.88
C PRO A 517 2.07 -22.18 -6.36
N VAL A 518 0.79 -22.00 -6.74
CA VAL A 518 0.41 -21.72 -8.13
C VAL A 518 0.84 -20.30 -8.51
N ILE A 519 0.62 -19.32 -7.61
CA ILE A 519 1.04 -17.93 -7.83
C ILE A 519 2.57 -17.85 -7.96
N SER A 520 3.31 -18.59 -7.12
CA SER A 520 4.77 -18.67 -7.25
C SER A 520 5.20 -19.12 -8.64
N LYS A 521 4.66 -20.27 -9.09
CA LYS A 521 5.08 -20.88 -10.35
C LYS A 521 4.63 -20.15 -11.61
N VAL A 522 3.43 -19.53 -11.58
CA VAL A 522 2.84 -18.92 -12.78
C VAL A 522 3.24 -17.45 -12.92
N PHE A 523 3.39 -16.74 -11.82
CA PHE A 523 3.63 -15.29 -11.86
C PHE A 523 5.01 -14.89 -11.37
N VAL A 524 5.48 -15.46 -10.23
CA VAL A 524 6.64 -14.89 -9.54
C VAL A 524 7.96 -15.52 -10.05
N GLU A 525 8.02 -16.83 -10.20
CA GLU A 525 9.23 -17.50 -10.70
C GLU A 525 9.57 -17.10 -12.15
N PRO A 526 8.60 -17.02 -13.10
CA PRO A 526 8.88 -16.51 -14.44
C PRO A 526 9.34 -15.04 -14.44
N LEU A 527 8.78 -14.19 -13.58
CA LEU A 527 9.23 -12.82 -13.42
C LEU A 527 10.70 -12.76 -12.97
N MET A 528 11.13 -13.64 -12.07
CA MET A 528 12.53 -13.71 -11.65
C MET A 528 13.46 -14.06 -12.82
N LEU A 529 13.02 -14.97 -13.68
CA LEU A 529 13.76 -15.30 -14.91
C LEU A 529 13.83 -14.10 -15.87
N GLU A 530 12.72 -13.39 -16.06
CA GLU A 530 12.63 -12.22 -16.92
C GLU A 530 13.55 -11.07 -16.43
N MET A 531 13.54 -10.79 -15.12
CA MET A 531 14.30 -9.69 -14.55
C MET A 531 15.79 -9.97 -14.37
N PHE A 532 16.14 -11.19 -14.00
CA PHE A 532 17.51 -11.56 -13.59
C PHE A 532 18.20 -12.59 -14.50
N GLY A 533 17.47 -13.14 -15.46
CA GLY A 533 18.02 -14.13 -16.40
C GLY A 533 18.29 -15.51 -15.82
N VAL A 534 17.94 -15.76 -14.55
CA VAL A 534 18.21 -17.03 -13.85
C VAL A 534 16.93 -17.55 -13.19
N TYR A 535 16.68 -18.85 -13.35
CA TYR A 535 15.54 -19.51 -12.68
C TYR A 535 15.95 -19.94 -11.27
N VAL A 536 15.24 -19.43 -10.27
CA VAL A 536 15.45 -19.79 -8.87
C VAL A 536 14.14 -20.22 -8.22
N SER A 537 14.11 -21.44 -7.71
CA SER A 537 13.03 -21.89 -6.82
C SER A 537 13.42 -21.58 -5.38
N VAL A 538 12.86 -20.49 -4.82
CA VAL A 538 13.17 -20.03 -3.45
C VAL A 538 12.71 -21.03 -2.39
N LEU A 539 11.58 -21.70 -2.64
CA LEU A 539 11.03 -22.74 -1.78
C LEU A 539 10.90 -24.06 -2.53
N PRO A 540 11.44 -25.16 -1.99
CA PRO A 540 11.19 -26.49 -2.53
C PRO A 540 9.68 -26.78 -2.59
N VAL A 541 9.25 -27.45 -3.65
CA VAL A 541 7.83 -27.80 -3.88
C VAL A 541 7.23 -28.58 -2.71
N SER A 542 8.03 -29.45 -2.07
CA SER A 542 7.64 -30.19 -0.86
C SER A 542 7.28 -29.28 0.32
N VAL A 543 8.05 -28.21 0.52
CA VAL A 543 7.78 -27.19 1.57
C VAL A 543 6.49 -26.43 1.24
N MET A 544 6.27 -26.05 -0.02
CA MET A 544 5.05 -25.39 -0.44
C MET A 544 3.80 -26.23 -0.16
N TYR A 545 3.81 -27.54 -0.51
CA TYR A 545 2.71 -28.45 -0.20
C TYR A 545 2.51 -28.64 1.31
N MET A 546 3.59 -28.75 2.08
CA MET A 546 3.51 -28.85 3.54
C MET A 546 2.83 -27.61 4.14
N LEU A 547 3.15 -26.42 3.64
CA LEU A 547 2.50 -25.16 4.07
C LEU A 547 1.00 -25.15 3.74
N VAL A 548 0.60 -25.59 2.54
CA VAL A 548 -0.82 -25.68 2.16
C VAL A 548 -1.57 -26.67 3.06
N ILE A 549 -0.98 -27.84 3.36
CA ILE A 549 -1.57 -28.82 4.28
C ILE A 549 -1.75 -28.19 5.68
N LEU A 550 -0.74 -27.48 6.16
CA LEU A 550 -0.78 -26.79 7.46
C LEU A 550 -1.89 -25.72 7.50
N ILE A 551 -2.08 -24.95 6.41
CA ILE A 551 -3.20 -24.00 6.25
C ILE A 551 -4.54 -24.72 6.37
N CYS A 552 -4.71 -25.84 5.67
CA CYS A 552 -5.93 -26.64 5.75
C CYS A 552 -6.22 -27.09 7.18
N PHE A 553 -5.22 -27.56 7.94
CA PHE A 553 -5.37 -27.95 9.33
C PHE A 553 -5.78 -26.78 10.23
N ILE A 554 -5.17 -25.60 10.06
CA ILE A 554 -5.49 -24.41 10.86
C ILE A 554 -6.92 -23.93 10.65
N PHE A 555 -7.47 -24.09 9.45
CA PHE A 555 -8.90 -23.80 9.23
C PHE A 555 -9.82 -24.93 9.68
N ALA A 556 -9.44 -26.19 9.45
CA ALA A 556 -10.28 -27.35 9.75
C ALA A 556 -10.45 -27.54 11.27
N VAL A 557 -9.36 -27.44 12.06
CA VAL A 557 -9.40 -27.72 13.51
C VAL A 557 -10.33 -26.75 14.26
N PRO A 558 -10.25 -25.42 14.12
CA PRO A 558 -11.20 -24.51 14.76
C PRO A 558 -12.64 -24.70 14.27
N MET A 559 -12.84 -25.02 13.00
CA MET A 559 -14.17 -25.26 12.44
C MET A 559 -14.80 -26.52 13.03
N ILE A 560 -14.03 -27.61 13.14
CA ILE A 560 -14.46 -28.85 13.79
C ILE A 560 -14.74 -28.59 15.30
N ALA A 561 -13.85 -27.89 15.99
CA ALA A 561 -14.03 -27.49 17.37
C ALA A 561 -15.29 -26.64 17.57
N TYR A 562 -15.53 -25.66 16.69
CA TYR A 562 -16.75 -24.83 16.73
C TYR A 562 -18.03 -25.67 16.55
N VAL A 563 -18.06 -26.58 15.58
CA VAL A 563 -19.22 -27.48 15.36
C VAL A 563 -19.44 -28.38 16.58
N HIS A 564 -18.36 -28.88 17.18
CA HIS A 564 -18.44 -29.74 18.36
C HIS A 564 -18.90 -28.97 19.61
N THR A 565 -18.31 -27.80 19.89
CA THR A 565 -18.64 -26.99 21.07
C THR A 565 -20.02 -26.34 20.98
N ARG A 566 -20.54 -26.07 19.77
CA ARG A 566 -21.91 -25.57 19.58
C ARG A 566 -22.96 -26.56 20.10
N ARG A 567 -22.64 -27.86 20.14
CA ARG A 567 -23.50 -28.91 20.72
C ARG A 567 -23.38 -29.01 22.25
N MET A 568 -22.29 -28.50 22.83
CA MET A 568 -22.08 -28.44 24.27
C MET A 568 -22.44 -27.04 24.77
N GLN A 569 -23.38 -26.93 25.70
CA GLN A 569 -23.67 -25.68 26.41
C GLN A 569 -22.52 -25.37 27.41
N THR A 570 -21.42 -24.83 26.90
CA THR A 570 -20.30 -24.42 27.74
C THR A 570 -20.51 -22.98 28.20
N SER A 571 -20.40 -22.75 29.53
CA SER A 571 -20.40 -21.40 30.07
C SER A 571 -19.11 -20.68 29.72
N ARG A 572 -19.22 -19.43 29.22
CA ARG A 572 -18.07 -18.57 28.99
C ARG A 572 -17.46 -18.17 30.33
N LYS A 573 -16.14 -18.29 30.45
CA LYS A 573 -15.42 -17.80 31.62
C LYS A 573 -14.70 -16.50 31.24
N LEU A 574 -14.82 -15.48 32.08
CA LEU A 574 -14.11 -14.22 31.91
C LEU A 574 -12.62 -14.39 32.21
N SER A 575 -11.81 -13.46 31.70
CA SER A 575 -10.38 -13.44 31.96
C SER A 575 -10.09 -13.28 33.44
N TYR A 576 -9.11 -14.04 33.97
CA TYR A 576 -8.65 -13.88 35.34
C TYR A 576 -7.85 -12.57 35.48
N MET A 577 -8.22 -11.73 36.43
CA MET A 577 -7.65 -10.39 36.66
C MET A 577 -7.02 -10.22 38.02
N ASN A 578 -6.63 -11.31 38.68
CA ASN A 578 -6.16 -11.33 40.07
C ASN A 578 -7.24 -10.92 41.08
N GLY A 579 -8.51 -11.15 40.73
CA GLY A 579 -9.69 -10.84 41.52
C GLY A 579 -10.94 -11.25 40.75
N VAL A 580 -12.11 -10.85 41.24
CA VAL A 580 -13.40 -11.13 40.61
C VAL A 580 -13.63 -10.13 39.48
N ASN A 581 -13.61 -10.60 38.24
CA ASN A 581 -13.87 -9.79 37.06
C ASN A 581 -15.35 -9.36 37.02
N GLU A 582 -15.62 -8.04 36.89
CA GLU A 582 -16.96 -7.47 36.85
C GLU A 582 -17.64 -7.63 35.49
N GLY A 583 -16.92 -8.12 34.48
CA GLY A 583 -17.47 -8.46 33.16
C GLY A 583 -17.07 -7.52 32.02
N ASP A 584 -16.42 -6.39 32.31
CA ASP A 584 -15.88 -5.43 31.36
C ASP A 584 -14.40 -5.66 31.02
N ASN A 585 -13.74 -6.64 31.68
CA ASN A 585 -12.32 -6.94 31.59
C ASN A 585 -11.38 -5.75 31.88
N VAL A 586 -11.86 -4.72 32.52
CA VAL A 586 -11.11 -3.57 33.03
C VAL A 586 -11.28 -3.43 34.52
N SER A 587 -12.51 -3.67 35.03
CA SER A 587 -12.86 -3.56 36.45
C SER A 587 -12.87 -4.93 37.11
N PHE A 588 -12.30 -5.00 38.30
CA PHE A 588 -12.29 -6.21 39.13
C PHE A 588 -12.35 -5.88 40.63
N THR A 589 -12.92 -6.76 41.40
CA THR A 589 -12.89 -6.70 42.86
C THR A 589 -11.68 -7.50 43.34
N ASP A 590 -10.80 -6.86 44.11
CA ASP A 590 -9.58 -7.51 44.63
C ASP A 590 -9.88 -8.48 45.78
N SER A 591 -8.83 -9.13 46.31
CA SER A 591 -8.96 -10.09 47.42
C SER A 591 -9.43 -9.47 48.72
N PHE A 592 -9.41 -8.14 48.86
CA PHE A 592 -9.92 -7.40 50.00
C PHE A 592 -11.35 -6.88 49.83
N GLY A 593 -11.97 -7.16 48.65
CA GLY A 593 -13.31 -6.71 48.32
C GLY A 593 -13.37 -5.28 47.80
N GLU A 594 -12.23 -4.66 47.46
CA GLU A 594 -12.19 -3.30 46.92
C GLU A 594 -12.28 -3.30 45.37
N PRO A 595 -13.09 -2.42 44.77
CA PRO A 595 -13.15 -2.28 43.34
C PRO A 595 -11.87 -1.61 42.80
N LYS A 596 -11.22 -2.26 41.85
CA LYS A 596 -9.99 -1.79 41.18
C LYS A 596 -10.13 -1.83 39.69
N LYS A 597 -9.35 -0.99 38.99
CA LYS A 597 -9.27 -0.98 37.53
C LYS A 597 -7.88 -1.38 37.06
N LEU A 598 -7.85 -2.14 35.98
CA LEU A 598 -6.61 -2.52 35.33
C LEU A 598 -5.92 -1.27 34.74
N VAL A 599 -4.63 -1.11 35.02
CA VAL A 599 -3.83 0.00 34.47
C VAL A 599 -3.24 -0.44 33.12
N MET A 600 -3.84 0.05 32.03
CA MET A 600 -3.49 -0.36 30.66
C MET A 600 -2.27 0.36 30.08
N SER A 601 -1.73 1.39 30.76
CA SER A 601 -0.62 2.21 30.24
C SER A 601 0.65 1.41 29.94
N ASN A 602 0.90 0.34 30.68
CA ASN A 602 2.09 -0.50 30.51
C ASN A 602 2.04 -1.38 29.23
N TRP A 603 0.88 -1.66 28.69
CA TRP A 603 0.72 -2.46 27.47
C TRP A 603 1.18 -1.76 26.20
N TYR A 604 1.20 -0.43 26.23
CA TYR A 604 1.53 0.39 25.05
C TYR A 604 2.96 0.89 25.06
N PHE A 605 3.68 0.77 26.17
CA PHE A 605 5.05 1.27 26.31
C PHE A 605 5.25 2.69 25.76
N LYS A 606 4.24 3.57 25.90
CA LYS A 606 4.22 4.92 25.32
C LYS A 606 5.43 5.76 25.74
N ASN A 607 5.94 5.52 26.94
CA ASN A 607 7.11 6.22 27.49
C ASN A 607 8.43 5.80 26.82
N PHE A 608 8.49 4.62 26.19
CA PHE A 608 9.68 4.08 25.53
C PHE A 608 9.54 4.17 23.99
N PHE A 609 8.44 3.67 23.44
CA PHE A 609 8.21 3.48 22.01
C PHE A 609 7.28 4.53 21.38
N GLY A 610 6.92 5.57 22.17
CA GLY A 610 6.00 6.61 21.69
C GLY A 610 6.55 7.37 20.49
N GLN A 611 5.68 7.62 19.50
CA GLN A 611 6.00 8.34 18.28
C GLN A 611 6.75 9.65 18.54
N ARG A 612 6.36 10.43 19.55
CA ARG A 612 7.00 11.72 19.88
C ARG A 612 8.48 11.59 20.23
N LYS A 613 8.90 10.42 20.77
CA LYS A 613 10.30 10.18 21.17
C LYS A 613 11.14 9.60 20.03
N LEU A 614 10.59 8.64 19.28
CA LEU A 614 11.35 7.89 18.31
C LEU A 614 11.35 8.50 16.90
N MET A 615 10.28 9.24 16.52
CA MET A 615 10.15 9.72 15.15
C MET A 615 11.32 10.62 14.73
N VAL A 616 11.64 11.63 15.54
CA VAL A 616 12.68 12.60 15.18
C VAL A 616 14.07 11.98 15.07
N PRO A 617 14.56 11.18 16.04
CA PRO A 617 15.85 10.49 15.88
C PRO A 617 15.90 9.58 14.65
N CYS A 618 14.83 8.83 14.39
CA CYS A 618 14.77 7.95 13.23
C CYS A 618 14.80 8.73 11.90
N GLU A 619 14.09 9.87 11.83
CA GLU A 619 14.13 10.75 10.65
C GLU A 619 15.51 11.36 10.42
N VAL A 620 16.21 11.76 11.48
CA VAL A 620 17.58 12.31 11.37
C VAL A 620 18.53 11.26 10.83
N ILE A 621 18.49 10.03 11.37
CA ILE A 621 19.35 8.92 10.91
C ILE A 621 19.12 8.63 9.44
N THR A 622 17.85 8.44 9.04
CA THR A 622 17.54 8.09 7.65
C THR A 622 17.84 9.24 6.69
N THR A 623 17.61 10.50 7.09
CA THR A 623 17.97 11.66 6.28
C THR A 623 19.48 11.74 6.07
N ALA A 624 20.27 11.54 7.14
CA ALA A 624 21.73 11.54 7.04
C ALA A 624 22.24 10.46 6.08
N VAL A 625 21.70 9.24 6.18
CA VAL A 625 22.07 8.14 5.28
C VAL A 625 21.72 8.48 3.82
N ILE A 626 20.50 8.94 3.55
CA ILE A 626 20.09 9.31 2.20
C ILE A 626 21.00 10.38 1.60
N ILE A 627 21.32 11.44 2.37
CA ILE A 627 22.19 12.51 1.88
C ILE A 627 23.60 11.99 1.61
N VAL A 628 24.19 11.24 2.53
CA VAL A 628 25.54 10.69 2.38
C VAL A 628 25.62 9.77 1.17
N GLU A 629 24.69 8.84 1.03
CA GLU A 629 24.69 7.88 -0.08
C GLU A 629 24.45 8.56 -1.44
N LEU A 630 23.52 9.53 -1.52
CA LEU A 630 23.33 10.31 -2.75
C LEU A 630 24.59 11.13 -3.11
N CYS A 631 25.28 11.70 -2.13
CA CYS A 631 26.55 12.38 -2.39
C CYS A 631 27.63 11.42 -2.89
N ILE A 632 27.71 10.22 -2.34
CA ILE A 632 28.66 9.17 -2.80
C ILE A 632 28.32 8.74 -4.23
N ILE A 633 27.05 8.47 -4.51
CA ILE A 633 26.59 8.02 -5.83
C ILE A 633 26.86 9.10 -6.89
N ILE A 634 26.42 10.33 -6.65
CA ILE A 634 26.58 11.44 -7.60
C ILE A 634 28.07 11.82 -7.74
N GLY A 635 28.79 11.94 -6.62
CA GLY A 635 30.21 12.25 -6.64
C GLY A 635 31.07 11.18 -7.28
N GLY A 636 30.78 9.90 -7.00
CA GLY A 636 31.48 8.77 -7.59
C GLY A 636 31.25 8.67 -9.11
N THR A 637 30.01 8.93 -9.57
CA THR A 637 29.69 8.86 -11.02
C THR A 637 30.17 10.06 -11.84
N LEU A 638 30.38 11.22 -11.21
CA LEU A 638 30.91 12.42 -11.90
C LEU A 638 32.45 12.47 -11.94
N LEU A 639 33.13 11.68 -11.11
CA LEU A 639 34.59 11.60 -11.04
C LEU A 639 35.19 10.51 -11.92
N TRP A 640 34.41 9.62 -12.48
CA TRP A 640 34.74 8.58 -13.47
C TRP A 640 34.13 8.90 -14.83
#